data_520b81274daf3eddd8c7b765c9e52aed
#
_entry.id   520b81274daf3eddd8c7b765c9e52aed
#
_cell.length_a   1.000
_cell.length_b   1.000
_cell.length_c   1.000
_cell.angle_alpha   90.00
_cell.angle_beta   90.00
_cell.angle_gamma   90.00
#
_symmetry.space_group_name_H-M   'P 1'
#
loop_
_entity.id
_entity.type
_entity.pdbx_description
1 polymer ?
#
loop_
_entity_poly.entity_id
_entity_poly.type
_entity_poly.pdbx_seq_one_letter_code
_entity_poly.pdbx_strand_id
1 'polypeptide(L)'
;MLSLIGGLLTPGSPAEAAVPAPPLYPPAGPTTRFLDHRVLLGDTPEPDWYESNIPFVDLPDAEIEKTYYYRWRTFKEALKYTGPQDGWIVSEFLGPVGYAAPFGGIDAAAGHHIYEGRWLRDRRYLDDYVDYWLTGSGSEAKPATEELNKNTTDWAHQYSFWAVDAAVARAEVTGDWKFLTDRLAALEKQYAGWKRTHFDAARGVYWQTPVWDAMEFTASSYQSSDPYHGGDGYRPTLNAYQYGDARALALLKRRTGDTAAAQRYENEAAQLKTATDRVLWDGSFYKHVMKGQDTRIADREQIGFVPWYFHMPAAGKSVAWAQLTDPQGFAAPYGPTTTERRSRWFLHEALDGCCRWDGPSWPFATSQTLTALANQLLDYPAQSYVDKDDYTAILRGYALTQRKNGRPYVAEAHHPDEDRWIYDGAGHSEDYNHSTFADLVLSGLLGIRPQADDTVRIAPLVPSGWNHFAVENVPYHGHNLTILWDRDGSAYGRGAGMRVWVDGVQKLSRATLGDVRVAVGATSAAAGQPDLVDDAANVRETGFPRASASYTWSADSAANAIDGQNFHLDVPSTRWTTWQSPNASDWLAVDFGAPTTVSDVRIDFYDDGGGVRTPDTYALQYQNSAGVWADAPGQQRSPATPVGRAVNRIVVDPPLITDRLRVVPARNGGGAIGITALQVWRQPDPRLAARFTSDSLAVDAGTTTTVQTRVTASKTIPDVRVSLELPRGWTARPRTAAQVPVLAAGATLTTTWDVTVPATADPLAGLPVRVLARSASGVSGAVLPTSYQFAPDDYPVTLWDDDFSADRLAQYRIDHPAAEPSPALAVAGGTLTAAAPSRAFAVLAAPVAASAGGTAVIVEPSAFAGSAPEDSLFLGLSSGDATNALAWYNHHFGTSGADVRVNGASQPDGGCCANVKWQAGDRFAVLARSGTLTTWHERNGAWSLIHTAPPATVSGSPAFGLRLDNGTLALNRVTMRTRER
;
A
#
# COMPACT_ATOMS: atom_id res chain seq x y z
N MET A 1 1.83 18.74 79.96
CA MET A 1 2.74 19.20 78.93
C MET A 1 2.33 18.45 77.66
N LEU A 2 1.49 19.13 76.89
CA LEU A 2 1.09 18.65 75.56
C LEU A 2 2.11 19.12 74.51
N SER A 3 2.63 18.22 73.69
CA SER A 3 3.51 18.54 72.57
C SER A 3 2.69 18.35 71.28
N LEU A 4 2.36 19.44 70.64
CA LEU A 4 1.77 19.44 69.28
C LEU A 4 2.88 19.17 68.26
N ILE A 5 2.69 18.12 67.41
CA ILE A 5 3.45 17.90 66.16
C ILE A 5 2.58 18.44 65.04
N GLY A 6 2.96 19.57 64.50
CA GLY A 6 2.40 20.14 63.29
C GLY A 6 2.98 19.45 62.08
N GLY A 7 2.16 18.67 61.38
CA GLY A 7 2.49 18.13 60.04
C GLY A 7 2.33 19.22 58.96
N LEU A 8 3.42 19.56 58.29
CA LEU A 8 3.40 20.40 57.09
C LEU A 8 2.75 19.60 55.95
N LEU A 9 1.55 19.99 55.57
CA LEU A 9 0.95 19.60 54.30
C LEU A 9 1.67 20.37 53.19
N THR A 10 2.43 19.67 52.37
CA THR A 10 2.90 20.20 51.08
C THR A 10 1.70 20.35 50.17
N PRO A 11 1.52 21.51 49.50
CA PRO A 11 0.48 21.64 48.48
C PRO A 11 0.80 20.67 47.31
N GLY A 12 -0.13 19.77 47.02
CA GLY A 12 -0.06 18.94 45.85
C GLY A 12 0.02 19.81 44.59
N SER A 13 0.92 19.48 43.70
CA SER A 13 0.96 20.09 42.38
C SER A 13 -0.45 20.02 41.73
N PRO A 14 -0.92 21.10 41.11
CA PRO A 14 -2.20 21.04 40.41
C PRO A 14 -2.15 19.90 39.39
N ALA A 15 -3.13 19.02 39.39
CA ALA A 15 -3.32 18.02 38.37
C ALA A 15 -3.36 18.76 37.04
N GLU A 16 -2.43 18.44 36.18
CA GLU A 16 -2.42 18.95 34.81
C GLU A 16 -3.76 18.59 34.16
N ALA A 17 -4.53 19.58 33.74
CA ALA A 17 -5.84 19.33 33.12
C ALA A 17 -5.64 18.42 31.92
N ALA A 18 -6.32 17.28 31.91
CA ALA A 18 -6.25 16.34 30.81
C ALA A 18 -6.56 17.08 29.51
N VAL A 19 -5.64 16.99 28.53
CA VAL A 19 -5.86 17.56 27.19
C VAL A 19 -7.03 16.79 26.59
N PRO A 20 -8.11 17.48 26.16
CA PRO A 20 -9.24 16.79 25.54
C PRO A 20 -8.76 15.96 24.35
N ALA A 21 -9.24 14.73 24.23
CA ALA A 21 -8.94 13.91 23.07
C ALA A 21 -9.35 14.67 21.78
N PRO A 22 -8.51 14.65 20.73
CA PRO A 22 -8.83 15.33 19.48
C PRO A 22 -10.11 14.76 18.89
N PRO A 23 -10.86 15.53 18.07
CA PRO A 23 -12.03 15.02 17.39
C PRO A 23 -11.64 13.84 16.49
N LEU A 24 -12.56 12.89 16.32
CA LEU A 24 -12.31 11.69 15.52
C LEU A 24 -11.98 12.06 14.05
N TYR A 25 -12.69 13.05 13.52
CA TYR A 25 -12.51 13.55 12.16
C TYR A 25 -12.36 15.08 12.16
N PRO A 26 -11.72 15.67 11.12
CA PRO A 26 -11.57 17.11 11.04
C PRO A 26 -12.93 17.80 10.95
N PRO A 27 -13.13 18.94 11.62
CA PRO A 27 -14.37 19.68 11.48
C PRO A 27 -14.48 20.27 10.07
N ALA A 28 -15.67 20.21 9.49
CA ALA A 28 -15.92 20.74 8.15
C ALA A 28 -15.80 22.29 8.08
N GLY A 29 -15.85 22.97 9.21
CA GLY A 29 -15.86 24.44 9.24
C GLY A 29 -17.17 25.06 8.73
N PRO A 30 -17.23 26.38 8.52
CA PRO A 30 -18.40 27.03 7.97
C PRO A 30 -18.69 26.54 6.54
N THR A 31 -19.94 26.14 6.28
CA THR A 31 -20.38 25.67 4.95
C THR A 31 -21.87 25.89 4.78
N THR A 32 -22.41 25.61 3.60
CA THR A 32 -23.85 25.51 3.35
C THR A 32 -24.37 24.13 3.72
N ARG A 33 -25.71 23.97 3.77
CA ARG A 33 -26.39 22.72 4.05
C ARG A 33 -27.66 22.66 3.17
N PHE A 34 -27.48 22.62 1.86
CA PHE A 34 -28.58 22.57 0.90
C PHE A 34 -28.96 21.14 0.53
N LEU A 35 -27.98 20.21 0.63
CA LEU A 35 -28.16 18.78 0.34
C LEU A 35 -28.35 17.98 1.62
N ASP A 36 -29.11 16.90 1.52
CA ASP A 36 -29.21 15.89 2.58
C ASP A 36 -28.11 14.86 2.39
N HIS A 37 -26.97 15.09 3.00
CA HIS A 37 -25.79 14.24 2.89
C HIS A 37 -26.03 12.80 3.32
N ARG A 38 -26.91 12.59 4.32
CA ARG A 38 -27.24 11.22 4.80
C ARG A 38 -28.05 10.44 3.78
N VAL A 39 -28.97 11.10 3.10
CA VAL A 39 -29.74 10.49 2.01
C VAL A 39 -28.81 10.11 0.85
N LEU A 40 -27.88 10.99 0.49
CA LEU A 40 -26.92 10.76 -0.60
C LEU A 40 -25.97 9.60 -0.31
N LEU A 41 -25.50 9.45 0.94
CA LEU A 41 -24.64 8.34 1.36
C LEU A 41 -25.38 7.00 1.46
N GLY A 42 -26.70 7.03 1.70
CA GLY A 42 -27.50 5.82 1.91
C GLY A 42 -26.98 4.97 3.08
N ASP A 43 -26.81 3.67 2.87
CA ASP A 43 -26.35 2.71 3.88
C ASP A 43 -24.79 2.57 3.88
N THR A 44 -24.07 3.64 3.59
CA THR A 44 -22.59 3.62 3.61
C THR A 44 -22.10 3.56 5.05
N PRO A 45 -21.20 2.63 5.41
CA PRO A 45 -20.61 2.54 6.74
C PRO A 45 -19.84 3.81 7.10
N GLU A 46 -19.79 4.15 8.39
CA GLU A 46 -19.06 5.31 8.92
C GLU A 46 -19.38 6.65 8.22
N PRO A 47 -20.66 7.02 8.11
CA PRO A 47 -21.07 8.20 7.36
C PRO A 47 -20.45 9.52 7.87
N ASP A 48 -20.02 9.57 9.14
CA ASP A 48 -19.36 10.74 9.73
C ASP A 48 -17.97 11.00 9.13
N TRP A 49 -17.28 9.92 8.68
CA TRP A 49 -16.01 10.08 7.95
C TRP A 49 -16.24 10.82 6.64
N TYR A 50 -17.26 10.43 5.87
CA TYR A 50 -17.60 11.07 4.59
C TYR A 50 -18.06 12.50 4.79
N GLU A 51 -18.95 12.74 5.76
CA GLU A 51 -19.40 14.09 6.12
C GLU A 51 -18.24 15.04 6.41
N SER A 52 -17.19 14.53 7.05
CA SER A 52 -16.02 15.32 7.40
C SER A 52 -15.04 15.50 6.25
N ASN A 53 -14.96 14.56 5.31
CA ASN A 53 -13.84 14.48 4.39
C ASN A 53 -14.14 14.79 2.94
N ILE A 54 -15.32 14.43 2.41
CA ILE A 54 -15.59 14.49 0.96
C ILE A 54 -16.49 15.64 0.55
N PRO A 55 -16.40 16.10 -0.71
CA PRO A 55 -17.45 16.88 -1.36
C PRO A 55 -18.71 16.07 -1.60
N PHE A 56 -19.88 16.67 -1.46
CA PHE A 56 -21.18 16.06 -1.75
C PHE A 56 -21.74 16.61 -3.04
N VAL A 57 -22.25 15.74 -3.90
CA VAL A 57 -22.85 16.12 -5.20
C VAL A 57 -24.29 15.66 -5.28
N ASP A 58 -25.09 16.43 -6.01
CA ASP A 58 -26.45 16.08 -6.45
C ASP A 58 -26.51 16.30 -7.96
N LEU A 59 -26.71 15.21 -8.72
CA LEU A 59 -26.61 15.19 -10.17
C LEU A 59 -27.88 14.61 -10.80
N PRO A 60 -28.33 15.13 -11.96
CA PRO A 60 -29.48 14.55 -12.69
C PRO A 60 -29.21 13.13 -13.21
N ASP A 61 -27.96 12.73 -13.40
CA ASP A 61 -27.58 11.37 -13.84
C ASP A 61 -27.30 10.48 -12.62
N ALA A 62 -28.27 9.64 -12.30
CA ALA A 62 -28.21 8.76 -11.13
C ALA A 62 -27.08 7.69 -11.21
N GLU A 63 -26.61 7.31 -12.41
CA GLU A 63 -25.52 6.34 -12.57
C GLU A 63 -24.18 6.99 -12.22
N ILE A 64 -23.95 8.23 -12.69
CA ILE A 64 -22.75 8.99 -12.33
C ILE A 64 -22.76 9.30 -10.84
N GLU A 65 -23.89 9.73 -10.26
CA GLU A 65 -24.00 10.10 -8.85
C GLU A 65 -23.75 8.89 -7.93
N LYS A 66 -24.40 7.74 -8.18
CA LYS A 66 -24.18 6.52 -7.39
C LYS A 66 -22.73 6.04 -7.46
N THR A 67 -22.14 6.10 -8.66
CA THR A 67 -20.73 5.72 -8.85
C THR A 67 -19.80 6.67 -8.11
N TYR A 68 -20.11 7.98 -8.07
CA TYR A 68 -19.33 8.96 -7.31
C TYR A 68 -19.21 8.56 -5.82
N TYR A 69 -20.33 8.25 -5.16
CA TYR A 69 -20.30 7.86 -3.75
C TYR A 69 -19.68 6.48 -3.54
N TYR A 70 -19.91 5.55 -4.46
CA TYR A 70 -19.25 4.25 -4.45
C TYR A 70 -17.73 4.40 -4.53
N ARG A 71 -17.20 5.25 -5.42
CA ARG A 71 -15.75 5.46 -5.58
C ARG A 71 -15.11 6.14 -4.36
N TRP A 72 -15.82 7.00 -3.66
CA TRP A 72 -15.35 7.49 -2.37
C TRP A 72 -15.31 6.37 -1.31
N ARG A 73 -16.23 5.42 -1.38
CA ARG A 73 -16.17 4.24 -0.51
C ARG A 73 -14.92 3.42 -0.81
N THR A 74 -14.68 3.04 -2.06
CA THR A 74 -13.49 2.24 -2.44
C THR A 74 -12.19 2.97 -2.10
N PHE A 75 -12.15 4.29 -2.27
CA PHE A 75 -10.98 5.09 -1.87
C PHE A 75 -10.73 5.04 -0.36
N LYS A 76 -11.78 5.18 0.46
CA LYS A 76 -11.67 5.05 1.92
C LYS A 76 -11.19 3.67 2.34
N GLU A 77 -11.73 2.63 1.74
CA GLU A 77 -11.37 1.24 2.02
C GLU A 77 -9.92 0.93 1.64
N ALA A 78 -9.38 1.61 0.62
CA ALA A 78 -7.98 1.50 0.21
C ALA A 78 -7.00 2.28 1.10
N LEU A 79 -7.47 3.11 2.03
CA LEU A 79 -6.61 3.79 3.00
C LEU A 79 -6.04 2.78 4.00
N LYS A 80 -4.72 2.74 4.13
CA LYS A 80 -4.00 1.85 5.03
C LYS A 80 -3.03 2.64 5.89
N TYR A 81 -3.10 2.46 7.21
CA TYR A 81 -2.13 3.02 8.13
C TYR A 81 -0.98 2.02 8.33
N THR A 82 0.20 2.34 7.84
CA THR A 82 1.34 1.40 7.77
C THR A 82 2.24 1.43 8.99
N GLY A 83 2.00 2.35 9.89
CA GLY A 83 2.77 2.52 11.11
C GLY A 83 3.34 3.92 11.29
N PRO A 84 4.03 4.19 12.41
CA PRO A 84 4.53 5.52 12.74
C PRO A 84 5.57 6.11 11.78
N GLN A 85 6.21 5.28 10.98
CA GLN A 85 7.27 5.70 10.08
C GLN A 85 6.73 6.33 8.81
N ASP A 86 5.76 5.70 8.18
CA ASP A 86 5.23 6.07 6.87
C ASP A 86 3.82 6.66 6.95
N GLY A 87 3.09 6.41 8.07
CA GLY A 87 1.74 6.90 8.23
C GLY A 87 0.74 6.25 7.26
N TRP A 88 -0.08 7.04 6.62
CA TRP A 88 -1.11 6.58 5.68
C TRP A 88 -0.57 6.38 4.28
N ILE A 89 -0.99 5.28 3.66
CA ILE A 89 -0.86 5.07 2.22
C ILE A 89 -2.23 4.80 1.60
N VAL A 90 -2.28 4.87 0.27
CA VAL A 90 -3.43 4.42 -0.51
C VAL A 90 -3.00 3.17 -1.25
N SER A 91 -3.65 2.04 -1.00
CA SER A 91 -3.34 0.80 -1.69
C SER A 91 -4.15 0.66 -2.97
N GLU A 92 -3.61 -0.05 -3.93
CA GLU A 92 -4.29 -0.39 -5.17
C GLU A 92 -5.26 -1.55 -4.96
N PHE A 93 -4.83 -2.53 -4.16
CA PHE A 93 -5.61 -3.71 -3.80
C PHE A 93 -6.04 -3.66 -2.34
N LEU A 94 -7.21 -4.18 -2.02
CA LEU A 94 -7.66 -4.33 -0.64
C LEU A 94 -6.91 -5.47 0.07
N GLY A 95 -6.68 -6.58 -0.63
CA GLY A 95 -5.87 -7.69 -0.13
C GLY A 95 -4.37 -7.48 -0.36
N PRO A 96 -3.51 -8.23 0.34
CA PRO A 96 -2.07 -8.17 0.13
C PRO A 96 -1.68 -8.74 -1.23
N VAL A 97 -0.72 -8.11 -1.91
CA VAL A 97 -0.11 -8.59 -3.17
C VAL A 97 1.40 -8.70 -3.01
N GLY A 98 1.97 -9.83 -3.48
CA GLY A 98 3.38 -10.16 -3.24
C GLY A 98 4.39 -9.39 -4.12
N TYR A 99 3.94 -8.75 -5.17
CA TYR A 99 4.77 -8.00 -6.13
C TYR A 99 4.79 -6.48 -5.88
N ALA A 100 4.08 -6.02 -4.88
CA ALA A 100 3.99 -4.60 -4.55
C ALA A 100 5.19 -4.13 -3.72
N ALA A 101 5.38 -2.82 -3.66
CA ALA A 101 6.29 -2.16 -2.73
C ALA A 101 5.94 -2.54 -1.26
N PRO A 102 6.80 -2.21 -0.28
CA PRO A 102 6.44 -2.41 1.13
C PRO A 102 5.01 -1.96 1.40
N PHE A 103 4.28 -2.72 2.20
CA PHE A 103 2.88 -2.46 2.57
C PHE A 103 1.82 -2.56 1.45
N GLY A 104 2.17 -3.10 0.29
CA GLY A 104 1.23 -3.24 -0.83
C GLY A 104 1.01 -1.94 -1.63
N GLY A 105 1.91 -0.97 -1.53
CA GLY A 105 1.90 0.24 -2.36
C GLY A 105 2.42 -0.06 -3.78
N ILE A 106 1.77 0.49 -4.80
CA ILE A 106 2.17 0.40 -6.21
C ILE A 106 2.21 1.82 -6.78
N ASP A 107 3.36 2.24 -7.29
CA ASP A 107 3.54 3.61 -7.80
C ASP A 107 2.81 3.86 -9.13
N ALA A 108 2.46 2.82 -9.89
CA ALA A 108 1.66 2.94 -11.10
C ALA A 108 0.36 3.73 -10.89
N ALA A 109 -0.37 3.42 -9.81
CA ALA A 109 -1.64 4.07 -9.50
C ALA A 109 -1.49 5.35 -8.66
N ALA A 110 -0.29 5.64 -8.14
CA ALA A 110 -0.10 6.71 -7.16
C ALA A 110 -0.53 8.10 -7.66
N GLY A 111 -0.31 8.39 -8.94
CA GLY A 111 -0.80 9.64 -9.53
C GLY A 111 -2.33 9.74 -9.54
N HIS A 112 -3.03 8.64 -9.84
CA HIS A 112 -4.49 8.58 -9.74
C HIS A 112 -4.96 8.76 -8.30
N HIS A 113 -4.32 8.09 -7.35
CA HIS A 113 -4.67 8.20 -5.92
C HIS A 113 -4.56 9.64 -5.41
N ILE A 114 -3.49 10.35 -5.81
CA ILE A 114 -3.29 11.74 -5.39
C ILE A 114 -4.33 12.66 -6.03
N TYR A 115 -4.65 12.48 -7.32
CA TYR A 115 -5.68 13.27 -8.00
C TYR A 115 -7.08 13.01 -7.44
N GLU A 116 -7.44 11.77 -7.15
CA GLU A 116 -8.72 11.44 -6.53
C GLU A 116 -8.80 11.98 -5.09
N GLY A 117 -7.79 11.68 -4.28
CA GLY A 117 -7.76 12.06 -2.86
C GLY A 117 -7.47 13.52 -2.57
N ARG A 118 -7.05 14.36 -3.56
CA ARG A 118 -6.77 15.79 -3.33
C ARG A 118 -7.96 16.56 -2.79
N TRP A 119 -9.17 16.04 -2.95
CA TRP A 119 -10.41 16.61 -2.46
C TRP A 119 -10.78 16.17 -1.04
N LEU A 120 -9.93 15.35 -0.37
CA LEU A 120 -10.11 15.03 1.04
C LEU A 120 -9.74 16.20 1.93
N ARG A 121 -10.58 16.48 2.94
CA ARG A 121 -10.32 17.53 3.92
C ARG A 121 -9.17 17.20 4.85
N ASP A 122 -9.09 15.95 5.32
CA ASP A 122 -7.97 15.48 6.14
C ASP A 122 -6.75 15.24 5.24
N ARG A 123 -5.83 16.18 5.29
CA ARG A 123 -4.65 16.18 4.43
C ARG A 123 -3.64 15.08 4.79
N ARG A 124 -3.70 14.53 6.01
CA ARG A 124 -2.72 13.52 6.46
C ARG A 124 -2.67 12.31 5.53
N TYR A 125 -3.81 11.85 5.02
CA TYR A 125 -3.86 10.73 4.10
C TYR A 125 -2.93 10.89 2.89
N LEU A 126 -2.93 12.07 2.27
CA LEU A 126 -2.09 12.32 1.12
C LEU A 126 -0.73 12.95 1.47
N ASP A 127 -0.61 13.65 2.60
CA ASP A 127 0.67 14.16 3.07
C ASP A 127 1.62 13.00 3.33
N ASP A 128 1.16 12.00 4.09
CA ASP A 128 1.92 10.78 4.38
C ASP A 128 2.17 9.99 3.08
N TYR A 129 1.18 9.85 2.21
CA TYR A 129 1.32 9.09 0.97
C TYR A 129 2.31 9.70 -0.03
N VAL A 130 2.37 11.02 -0.13
CA VAL A 130 3.41 11.71 -0.91
C VAL A 130 4.78 11.49 -0.27
N ASP A 131 4.89 11.61 1.06
CA ASP A 131 6.14 11.35 1.76
C ASP A 131 6.60 9.90 1.65
N TYR A 132 5.67 8.95 1.68
CA TYR A 132 5.95 7.54 1.46
C TYR A 132 6.74 7.30 0.15
N TRP A 133 6.32 7.92 -0.95
CA TRP A 133 6.99 7.77 -2.25
C TRP A 133 8.25 8.62 -2.39
N LEU A 134 8.36 9.76 -1.69
CA LEU A 134 9.49 10.67 -1.83
C LEU A 134 10.65 10.34 -0.88
N THR A 135 10.36 9.97 0.35
CA THR A 135 11.35 9.83 1.43
C THR A 135 11.09 8.68 2.39
N GLY A 136 9.94 8.03 2.30
CA GLY A 136 9.54 6.89 3.10
C GLY A 136 9.91 5.55 2.47
N SER A 137 9.32 4.46 2.96
CA SER A 137 9.61 3.09 2.53
C SER A 137 9.35 2.86 1.03
N GLY A 138 8.41 3.59 0.42
CA GLY A 138 8.19 3.55 -1.04
C GLY A 138 9.35 4.09 -1.87
N SER A 139 10.28 4.84 -1.27
CA SER A 139 11.48 5.36 -1.95
C SER A 139 12.74 4.52 -1.73
N GLU A 140 12.63 3.41 -0.99
CA GLU A 140 13.75 2.54 -0.66
C GLU A 140 14.19 1.68 -1.84
N ALA A 141 15.40 1.14 -1.70
CA ALA A 141 15.93 0.20 -2.69
C ALA A 141 15.10 -1.08 -2.72
N LYS A 142 14.73 -1.51 -3.92
CA LYS A 142 14.04 -2.77 -4.14
C LYS A 142 15.02 -3.91 -4.42
N PRO A 143 14.64 -5.17 -4.16
CA PRO A 143 15.47 -6.31 -4.52
C PRO A 143 15.65 -6.39 -6.05
N ALA A 144 16.81 -6.88 -6.50
CA ALA A 144 17.07 -7.13 -7.91
C ALA A 144 16.55 -8.52 -8.29
N THR A 145 15.25 -8.64 -8.57
CA THR A 145 14.61 -9.89 -9.03
C THR A 145 14.15 -9.75 -10.47
N GLU A 146 13.92 -10.87 -11.16
CA GLU A 146 13.47 -10.85 -12.57
C GLU A 146 12.02 -10.35 -12.72
N GLU A 147 11.23 -10.47 -11.67
CA GLU A 147 9.84 -10.03 -11.63
C GLU A 147 9.69 -8.52 -11.43
N LEU A 148 10.78 -7.82 -11.11
CA LEU A 148 10.80 -6.38 -10.90
C LEU A 148 11.55 -5.68 -12.04
N ASN A 149 11.26 -4.40 -12.22
CA ASN A 149 11.93 -3.57 -13.21
C ASN A 149 13.44 -3.49 -12.92
N LYS A 150 14.23 -4.24 -13.66
CA LYS A 150 15.70 -4.30 -13.51
C LYS A 150 16.42 -3.04 -13.96
N ASN A 151 15.73 -2.13 -14.64
CA ASN A 151 16.31 -0.87 -15.12
C ASN A 151 16.30 0.21 -14.04
N THR A 152 15.64 0.00 -12.92
CA THR A 152 15.52 0.93 -11.80
C THR A 152 15.88 0.26 -10.48
N THR A 153 16.20 1.04 -9.44
CA THR A 153 16.79 0.52 -8.20
C THR A 153 15.92 0.73 -6.96
N ASP A 154 14.86 1.51 -7.04
CA ASP A 154 13.95 1.81 -5.93
C ASP A 154 12.50 1.61 -6.32
N TRP A 155 11.61 1.50 -5.30
CA TRP A 155 10.20 1.22 -5.51
C TRP A 155 9.45 2.35 -6.19
N ALA A 156 9.81 3.62 -5.94
CA ALA A 156 9.16 4.78 -6.53
C ALA A 156 9.46 4.97 -8.03
N HIS A 157 10.29 4.09 -8.61
CA HIS A 157 10.56 3.99 -10.03
C HIS A 157 10.30 2.57 -10.56
N GLN A 158 9.49 1.77 -9.86
CA GLN A 158 9.12 0.44 -10.33
C GLN A 158 8.27 0.54 -11.60
N TYR A 159 7.26 1.41 -11.56
CA TYR A 159 6.37 1.74 -12.67
C TYR A 159 6.46 3.23 -13.02
N SER A 160 6.00 3.61 -14.19
CA SER A 160 5.93 5.01 -14.61
C SER A 160 4.96 5.81 -13.73
N PHE A 161 5.42 6.92 -13.17
CA PHE A 161 4.69 7.73 -12.21
C PHE A 161 4.91 9.23 -12.46
N TRP A 162 3.86 10.07 -12.38
CA TRP A 162 3.91 11.53 -12.51
C TRP A 162 3.87 12.21 -11.15
N ALA A 163 4.88 11.93 -10.35
CA ALA A 163 4.92 12.23 -8.93
C ALA A 163 4.85 13.72 -8.60
N VAL A 164 5.59 14.56 -9.34
CA VAL A 164 5.68 16.00 -9.04
C VAL A 164 4.42 16.71 -9.48
N ASP A 165 3.89 16.39 -10.65
CA ASP A 165 2.64 16.96 -11.17
C ASP A 165 1.47 16.64 -10.23
N ALA A 166 1.33 15.37 -9.81
CA ALA A 166 0.28 14.95 -8.88
C ALA A 166 0.39 15.66 -7.52
N ALA A 167 1.61 15.78 -6.98
CA ALA A 167 1.83 16.51 -5.74
C ALA A 167 1.47 18.02 -5.88
N VAL A 168 1.77 18.63 -7.00
CA VAL A 168 1.36 20.01 -7.31
C VAL A 168 -0.16 20.13 -7.42
N ALA A 169 -0.82 19.19 -8.12
CA ALA A 169 -2.28 19.17 -8.23
C ALA A 169 -2.98 19.10 -6.86
N ARG A 170 -2.38 18.39 -5.89
CA ARG A 170 -2.84 18.41 -4.50
C ARG A 170 -2.62 19.78 -3.84
N ALA A 171 -1.46 20.40 -4.03
CA ALA A 171 -1.19 21.71 -3.46
C ALA A 171 -2.08 22.81 -4.03
N GLU A 172 -2.52 22.68 -5.29
CA GLU A 172 -3.50 23.60 -5.89
C GLU A 172 -4.88 23.51 -5.25
N VAL A 173 -5.26 22.37 -4.68
CA VAL A 173 -6.51 22.23 -3.91
C VAL A 173 -6.33 22.68 -2.46
N THR A 174 -5.23 22.27 -1.81
CA THR A 174 -5.04 22.56 -0.38
C THR A 174 -4.52 23.96 -0.08
N GLY A 175 -3.87 24.62 -1.05
CA GLY A 175 -3.13 25.87 -0.84
C GLY A 175 -1.80 25.68 -0.08
N ASP A 176 -1.45 24.44 0.31
CA ASP A 176 -0.25 24.16 1.11
C ASP A 176 0.99 23.94 0.24
N TRP A 177 1.47 25.04 -0.32
CA TRP A 177 2.70 25.06 -1.11
C TRP A 177 3.96 24.81 -0.28
N LYS A 178 3.91 25.14 1.03
CA LYS A 178 5.05 24.95 1.93
C LYS A 178 5.40 23.46 2.08
N PHE A 179 4.41 22.58 2.11
CA PHE A 179 4.61 21.15 2.14
C PHE A 179 5.54 20.68 1.01
N LEU A 180 5.31 21.17 -0.23
CA LEU A 180 6.12 20.79 -1.39
C LEU A 180 7.47 21.52 -1.44
N THR A 181 7.53 22.78 -1.06
CA THR A 181 8.80 23.52 -1.07
C THR A 181 9.79 22.99 -0.03
N ASP A 182 9.30 22.46 1.08
CA ASP A 182 10.14 21.78 2.07
C ASP A 182 10.69 20.43 1.54
N ARG A 183 10.02 19.83 0.55
CA ARG A 183 10.37 18.52 -0.08
C ARG A 183 10.99 18.66 -1.47
N LEU A 184 11.31 19.86 -1.88
CA LEU A 184 11.74 20.15 -3.26
C LEU A 184 12.94 19.31 -3.72
N ALA A 185 13.91 19.05 -2.84
CA ALA A 185 15.06 18.21 -3.15
C ALA A 185 14.65 16.73 -3.42
N ALA A 186 13.65 16.20 -2.70
CA ALA A 186 13.14 14.86 -2.92
C ALA A 186 12.33 14.76 -4.23
N LEU A 187 11.54 15.77 -4.54
CA LEU A 187 10.82 15.87 -5.82
C LEU A 187 11.79 15.96 -7.01
N GLU A 188 12.87 16.74 -6.89
CA GLU A 188 13.93 16.80 -7.92
C GLU A 188 14.65 15.44 -8.06
N LYS A 189 14.87 14.73 -6.96
CA LYS A 189 15.48 13.39 -6.97
C LYS A 189 14.59 12.40 -7.71
N GLN A 190 13.28 12.43 -7.45
CA GLN A 190 12.28 11.59 -8.10
C GLN A 190 12.26 11.82 -9.63
N TYR A 191 12.13 13.05 -10.07
CA TYR A 191 12.20 13.44 -11.48
C TYR A 191 13.51 12.98 -12.15
N ALA A 192 14.65 13.23 -11.50
CA ALA A 192 15.97 12.88 -12.03
C ALA A 192 16.22 11.36 -12.09
N GLY A 193 15.46 10.56 -11.33
CA GLY A 193 15.55 9.10 -11.34
C GLY A 193 15.25 8.53 -12.73
N TRP A 194 14.17 8.94 -13.32
CA TRP A 194 13.79 8.53 -14.68
C TRP A 194 14.80 8.98 -15.74
N LYS A 195 15.35 10.21 -15.60
CA LYS A 195 16.33 10.72 -16.54
C LYS A 195 17.61 9.89 -16.57
N ARG A 196 18.04 9.37 -15.41
CA ARG A 196 19.25 8.54 -15.32
C ARG A 196 19.09 7.18 -16.01
N THR A 197 17.92 6.60 -16.00
CA THR A 197 17.69 5.20 -16.39
C THR A 197 16.97 5.05 -17.73
N HIS A 198 16.09 5.99 -18.07
CA HIS A 198 15.15 5.84 -19.20
C HIS A 198 15.26 6.95 -20.26
N PHE A 199 16.18 7.90 -20.15
CA PHE A 199 16.32 8.99 -21.12
C PHE A 199 17.30 8.63 -22.24
N ASP A 200 16.84 8.66 -23.48
CA ASP A 200 17.68 8.58 -24.67
C ASP A 200 18.13 9.99 -25.08
N ALA A 201 19.34 10.36 -24.73
CA ALA A 201 19.89 11.68 -25.01
C ALA A 201 20.07 11.98 -26.52
N ALA A 202 20.27 10.96 -27.35
CA ALA A 202 20.40 11.13 -28.80
C ALA A 202 19.06 11.51 -29.44
N ARG A 203 17.97 10.98 -28.92
CA ARG A 203 16.61 11.26 -29.41
C ARG A 203 15.93 12.35 -28.62
N GLY A 204 16.35 12.61 -27.39
CA GLY A 204 15.75 13.59 -26.48
C GLY A 204 14.41 13.16 -25.88
N VAL A 205 14.14 11.86 -25.79
CA VAL A 205 12.86 11.28 -25.29
C VAL A 205 13.14 10.15 -24.30
N TYR A 206 12.14 9.84 -23.48
CA TYR A 206 12.16 8.72 -22.57
C TYR A 206 11.61 7.46 -23.25
N TRP A 207 12.14 6.31 -22.84
CA TRP A 207 11.67 4.99 -23.22
C TRP A 207 11.14 4.23 -22.01
N GLN A 208 10.25 3.27 -22.22
CA GLN A 208 9.73 2.39 -21.20
C GLN A 208 9.34 1.04 -21.79
N THR A 209 9.39 -0.01 -21.00
CA THR A 209 8.74 -1.28 -21.32
C THR A 209 7.25 -1.19 -20.98
N PRO A 210 6.33 -1.66 -21.81
CA PRO A 210 4.89 -1.56 -21.52
C PRO A 210 4.46 -2.08 -20.14
N VAL A 211 4.98 -3.23 -19.69
CA VAL A 211 4.68 -3.77 -18.36
C VAL A 211 5.02 -2.79 -17.22
N TRP A 212 6.07 -1.98 -17.39
CA TRP A 212 6.44 -0.98 -16.39
C TRP A 212 5.72 0.38 -16.54
N ASP A 213 4.80 0.47 -17.49
CA ASP A 213 3.70 1.43 -17.50
C ASP A 213 2.43 0.82 -16.87
N ALA A 214 2.49 -0.39 -16.31
CA ALA A 214 1.37 -1.23 -15.89
C ALA A 214 0.40 -1.54 -17.04
N MET A 215 0.92 -1.83 -18.22
CA MET A 215 0.16 -2.01 -19.47
C MET A 215 0.70 -3.20 -20.27
N GLU A 216 0.51 -4.38 -19.74
CA GLU A 216 0.96 -5.64 -20.33
C GLU A 216 0.10 -6.05 -21.54
N PHE A 217 0.62 -6.91 -22.41
CA PHE A 217 -0.11 -7.44 -23.56
C PHE A 217 -0.81 -6.36 -24.41
N THR A 218 -0.10 -5.29 -24.70
CA THR A 218 -0.57 -4.19 -25.55
C THR A 218 -0.07 -4.34 -26.98
N ALA A 219 -0.63 -3.61 -27.94
CA ALA A 219 -0.20 -3.66 -29.34
C ALA A 219 1.29 -3.42 -29.51
N SER A 220 1.90 -2.54 -28.71
CA SER A 220 3.35 -2.30 -28.71
C SER A 220 4.16 -3.47 -28.15
N SER A 221 3.69 -4.19 -27.13
CA SER A 221 4.42 -5.33 -26.55
C SER A 221 4.42 -6.53 -27.51
N TYR A 222 3.36 -6.72 -28.28
CA TYR A 222 3.29 -7.74 -29.36
C TYR A 222 4.27 -7.49 -30.52
N GLN A 223 4.98 -6.36 -30.55
CA GLN A 223 6.07 -6.15 -31.51
C GLN A 223 7.35 -6.91 -31.11
N SER A 224 7.38 -7.53 -29.96
CA SER A 224 8.49 -8.35 -29.46
C SER A 224 8.11 -9.82 -29.36
N SER A 225 9.09 -10.68 -29.08
CA SER A 225 8.86 -12.11 -28.83
C SER A 225 8.35 -12.43 -27.43
N ASP A 226 8.38 -11.47 -26.53
CA ASP A 226 7.83 -11.55 -25.18
C ASP A 226 6.76 -10.46 -25.00
N PRO A 227 5.48 -10.77 -25.15
CA PRO A 227 4.40 -9.80 -25.02
C PRO A 227 4.18 -9.28 -23.60
N TYR A 228 4.77 -9.93 -22.59
CA TYR A 228 4.66 -9.49 -21.22
C TYR A 228 5.79 -8.52 -20.83
N HIS A 229 7.06 -8.94 -20.96
CA HIS A 229 8.23 -8.13 -20.57
C HIS A 229 8.90 -7.39 -21.74
N GLY A 230 8.41 -7.52 -22.94
CA GLY A 230 8.99 -6.91 -24.14
C GLY A 230 8.23 -5.68 -24.61
N GLY A 231 8.68 -5.18 -25.78
CA GLY A 231 8.09 -3.98 -26.38
C GLY A 231 8.73 -2.68 -25.88
N ASP A 232 9.97 -2.72 -25.41
CA ASP A 232 10.73 -1.53 -25.04
C ASP A 232 10.61 -0.45 -26.12
N GLY A 233 10.21 0.75 -25.76
CA GLY A 233 10.05 1.80 -26.74
C GLY A 233 9.80 3.19 -26.18
N TYR A 234 9.86 4.17 -27.06
CA TYR A 234 9.50 5.55 -26.74
C TYR A 234 7.98 5.63 -26.73
N ARG A 235 7.41 5.88 -25.54
CA ARG A 235 5.96 5.82 -25.29
C ARG A 235 5.40 7.20 -24.97
N PRO A 236 4.15 7.50 -25.32
CA PRO A 236 3.48 8.74 -24.95
C PRO A 236 3.41 8.97 -23.44
N THR A 237 3.23 7.91 -22.63
CA THR A 237 3.08 7.90 -21.18
C THR A 237 4.24 8.57 -20.45
N LEU A 238 5.40 7.92 -20.35
CA LEU A 238 6.53 8.44 -19.57
C LEU A 238 7.03 9.79 -20.10
N ASN A 239 6.93 10.05 -21.41
CA ASN A 239 7.29 11.35 -21.98
C ASN A 239 6.35 12.46 -21.53
N ALA A 240 5.03 12.19 -21.45
CA ALA A 240 4.06 13.15 -20.96
C ALA A 240 4.18 13.35 -19.44
N TYR A 241 4.41 12.29 -18.68
CA TYR A 241 4.63 12.35 -17.22
C TYR A 241 5.83 13.24 -16.89
N GLN A 242 6.96 13.00 -17.53
CA GLN A 242 8.17 13.78 -17.32
C GLN A 242 8.05 15.23 -17.82
N TYR A 243 7.20 15.49 -18.82
CA TYR A 243 6.86 16.84 -19.24
C TYR A 243 6.05 17.57 -18.15
N GLY A 244 5.02 16.91 -17.59
CA GLY A 244 4.22 17.44 -16.49
C GLY A 244 5.08 17.74 -15.27
N ASP A 245 5.91 16.76 -14.86
CA ASP A 245 6.81 16.90 -13.72
C ASP A 245 7.82 18.04 -13.87
N ALA A 246 8.39 18.22 -15.07
CA ALA A 246 9.30 19.34 -15.34
C ALA A 246 8.59 20.69 -15.18
N ARG A 247 7.34 20.81 -15.66
CA ARG A 247 6.54 22.03 -15.50
C ARG A 247 6.16 22.30 -14.05
N ALA A 248 5.82 21.24 -13.32
CA ALA A 248 5.52 21.29 -11.89
C ALA A 248 6.76 21.76 -11.09
N LEU A 249 7.96 21.22 -11.38
CA LEU A 249 9.22 21.70 -10.80
C LEU A 249 9.51 23.15 -11.13
N ALA A 250 9.27 23.58 -12.36
CA ALA A 250 9.43 24.98 -12.75
C ALA A 250 8.51 25.91 -11.93
N LEU A 251 7.26 25.50 -11.68
CA LEU A 251 6.34 26.25 -10.81
C LEU A 251 6.87 26.34 -9.37
N LEU A 252 7.29 25.21 -8.80
CA LEU A 252 7.82 25.18 -7.43
C LEU A 252 9.10 26.03 -7.29
N LYS A 253 10.00 25.96 -8.26
CA LYS A 253 11.24 26.77 -8.29
C LYS A 253 10.93 28.27 -8.37
N ARG A 254 9.93 28.69 -9.14
CA ARG A 254 9.46 30.09 -9.13
C ARG A 254 8.95 30.53 -7.76
N ARG A 255 8.17 29.65 -7.09
CA ARG A 255 7.65 29.94 -5.74
C ARG A 255 8.74 30.10 -4.69
N THR A 256 9.87 29.43 -4.85
CA THR A 256 11.06 29.58 -3.97
C THR A 256 12.00 30.71 -4.41
N GLY A 257 11.71 31.41 -5.49
CA GLY A 257 12.53 32.49 -6.04
C GLY A 257 13.73 32.01 -6.88
N ASP A 258 13.91 30.71 -7.09
CA ASP A 258 14.96 30.14 -7.94
C ASP A 258 14.55 30.20 -9.44
N THR A 259 14.57 31.44 -9.98
CA THR A 259 14.15 31.68 -11.36
C THR A 259 15.06 31.01 -12.39
N ALA A 260 16.34 30.83 -12.07
CA ALA A 260 17.28 30.17 -12.96
C ALA A 260 16.97 28.65 -13.10
N ALA A 261 16.70 27.96 -12.00
CA ALA A 261 16.24 26.58 -12.02
C ALA A 261 14.87 26.44 -12.66
N ALA A 262 13.94 27.36 -12.38
CA ALA A 262 12.63 27.37 -13.03
C ALA A 262 12.76 27.41 -14.55
N GLN A 263 13.59 28.31 -15.08
CA GLN A 263 13.84 28.43 -16.52
C GLN A 263 14.48 27.17 -17.11
N ARG A 264 15.37 26.52 -16.36
CA ARG A 264 15.99 25.26 -16.78
C ARG A 264 14.91 24.18 -16.99
N TYR A 265 14.03 23.99 -16.01
CA TYR A 265 12.95 23.00 -16.13
C TYR A 265 11.93 23.34 -17.24
N GLU A 266 11.62 24.62 -17.46
CA GLU A 266 10.81 25.02 -18.61
C GLU A 266 11.47 24.68 -19.93
N ASN A 267 12.76 24.91 -20.04
CA ASN A 267 13.53 24.57 -21.25
C ASN A 267 13.59 23.04 -21.46
N GLU A 268 13.75 22.27 -20.38
CA GLU A 268 13.70 20.81 -20.44
C GLU A 268 12.33 20.32 -20.93
N ALA A 269 11.23 20.86 -20.38
CA ALA A 269 9.88 20.56 -20.82
C ALA A 269 9.67 20.90 -22.31
N ALA A 270 10.10 22.09 -22.75
CA ALA A 270 9.95 22.51 -24.13
C ALA A 270 10.76 21.63 -25.12
N GLN A 271 11.97 21.25 -24.73
CA GLN A 271 12.82 20.34 -25.51
C GLN A 271 12.19 18.94 -25.57
N LEU A 272 11.70 18.41 -24.46
CA LEU A 272 11.03 17.12 -24.41
C LEU A 272 9.77 17.11 -25.27
N LYS A 273 8.92 18.13 -25.18
CA LYS A 273 7.75 18.31 -26.06
C LYS A 273 8.14 18.25 -27.53
N THR A 274 9.15 19.03 -27.93
CA THR A 274 9.61 19.09 -29.33
C THR A 274 10.13 17.73 -29.80
N ALA A 275 10.90 17.04 -28.96
CA ALA A 275 11.42 15.72 -29.26
C ALA A 275 10.30 14.65 -29.33
N THR A 276 9.36 14.68 -28.41
CA THR A 276 8.20 13.78 -28.38
C THR A 276 7.34 13.97 -29.63
N ASP A 277 7.08 15.22 -30.04
CA ASP A 277 6.35 15.54 -31.26
C ASP A 277 7.05 14.99 -32.50
N ARG A 278 8.37 15.11 -32.57
CA ARG A 278 9.17 14.59 -33.70
C ARG A 278 9.17 13.06 -33.76
N VAL A 279 9.32 12.41 -32.61
CA VAL A 279 9.48 10.95 -32.52
C VAL A 279 8.15 10.22 -32.58
N LEU A 280 7.14 10.65 -31.81
CA LEU A 280 5.92 9.90 -31.58
C LEU A 280 4.71 10.35 -32.43
N TRP A 281 4.65 11.61 -32.85
CA TRP A 281 3.51 12.14 -33.60
C TRP A 281 3.57 11.73 -35.09
N ASP A 282 2.55 11.00 -35.58
CA ASP A 282 2.48 10.51 -36.97
C ASP A 282 1.79 11.47 -37.97
N GLY A 283 1.41 12.65 -37.50
CA GLY A 283 0.58 13.61 -38.24
C GLY A 283 -0.89 13.61 -37.80
N SER A 284 -1.33 12.55 -37.10
CA SER A 284 -2.72 12.39 -36.64
C SER A 284 -2.83 11.91 -35.19
N PHE A 285 -1.82 11.18 -34.67
CA PHE A 285 -1.87 10.56 -33.36
C PHE A 285 -0.47 10.35 -32.79
N TYR A 286 -0.33 10.30 -31.44
CA TYR A 286 0.91 9.88 -30.79
C TYR A 286 0.97 8.36 -30.71
N LYS A 287 2.04 7.77 -31.21
CA LYS A 287 2.24 6.34 -31.32
C LYS A 287 3.54 5.89 -30.68
N HIS A 288 3.57 4.66 -30.24
CA HIS A 288 4.77 4.00 -29.76
C HIS A 288 5.82 3.84 -30.90
N VAL A 289 7.09 3.97 -30.54
CA VAL A 289 8.24 3.68 -31.40
C VAL A 289 9.15 2.71 -30.66
N MET A 290 9.45 1.56 -31.25
CA MET A 290 10.34 0.56 -30.65
C MET A 290 11.71 1.18 -30.35
N LYS A 291 12.29 0.88 -29.20
CA LYS A 291 13.58 1.42 -28.77
C LYS A 291 14.67 1.11 -29.81
N GLY A 292 15.42 2.15 -30.17
CA GLY A 292 16.47 2.06 -31.19
C GLY A 292 15.97 2.08 -32.63
N GLN A 293 14.64 2.14 -32.88
CA GLN A 293 14.06 2.28 -34.21
C GLN A 293 13.56 3.71 -34.45
N ASP A 294 13.23 4.04 -35.69
CA ASP A 294 12.67 5.33 -36.08
C ASP A 294 11.22 5.24 -36.59
N THR A 295 10.76 4.00 -36.85
CA THR A 295 9.41 3.75 -37.37
C THR A 295 8.42 3.58 -36.23
N ARG A 296 7.32 4.32 -36.27
CA ARG A 296 6.17 4.19 -35.39
C ARG A 296 5.45 2.89 -35.68
N ILE A 297 4.91 2.23 -34.65
CA ILE A 297 4.01 1.07 -34.89
C ILE A 297 2.78 1.51 -35.69
N ALA A 298 2.19 0.56 -36.39
CA ALA A 298 1.01 0.86 -37.22
C ALA A 298 -0.22 1.22 -36.37
N ASP A 299 -0.31 0.59 -35.20
CA ASP A 299 -1.47 0.62 -34.31
C ASP A 299 -1.50 1.89 -33.47
N ARG A 300 -2.72 2.31 -33.06
CA ARG A 300 -2.94 3.34 -32.05
C ARG A 300 -3.33 2.67 -30.73
N GLU A 301 -2.69 3.13 -29.67
CA GLU A 301 -3.00 2.74 -28.29
C GLU A 301 -3.60 3.95 -27.56
N GLN A 302 -4.53 3.72 -26.64
CA GLN A 302 -5.23 4.79 -25.88
C GLN A 302 -4.28 5.76 -25.18
N ILE A 303 -3.07 5.30 -24.84
CA ILE A 303 -2.01 6.15 -24.27
C ILE A 303 -1.63 7.36 -25.12
N GLY A 304 -1.96 7.33 -26.42
CA GLY A 304 -1.75 8.47 -27.31
C GLY A 304 -2.55 9.72 -26.95
N PHE A 305 -3.56 9.62 -26.05
CA PHE A 305 -4.28 10.77 -25.48
C PHE A 305 -3.61 11.32 -24.22
N VAL A 306 -2.74 10.59 -23.55
CA VAL A 306 -2.09 10.99 -22.28
C VAL A 306 -1.35 12.33 -22.36
N PRO A 307 -0.71 12.72 -23.49
CA PRO A 307 -0.09 14.04 -23.58
C PRO A 307 -1.01 15.23 -23.26
N TRP A 308 -2.33 15.13 -23.54
CA TRP A 308 -3.29 16.20 -23.20
C TRP A 308 -3.60 16.27 -21.70
N TYR A 309 -3.39 15.20 -20.96
CA TYR A 309 -3.48 15.22 -19.48
C TYR A 309 -2.58 16.33 -18.90
N PHE A 310 -1.39 16.50 -19.46
CA PHE A 310 -0.35 17.44 -19.03
C PHE A 310 -0.26 18.72 -19.90
N HIS A 311 -1.24 18.99 -20.75
CA HIS A 311 -1.24 20.15 -21.68
C HIS A 311 -0.01 20.20 -22.60
N MET A 312 0.55 19.03 -22.95
CA MET A 312 1.77 18.93 -23.75
C MET A 312 1.54 19.26 -25.25
N PRO A 313 0.46 18.79 -25.94
CA PRO A 313 0.30 18.99 -27.37
C PRO A 313 0.03 20.45 -27.74
N ALA A 314 0.36 20.83 -28.97
CA ALA A 314 -0.08 22.09 -29.56
C ALA A 314 -1.54 21.99 -30.02
N ALA A 315 -2.25 23.13 -30.08
CA ALA A 315 -3.67 23.19 -30.49
C ALA A 315 -3.98 22.51 -31.84
N GLY A 316 -3.07 22.56 -32.81
CA GLY A 316 -3.26 21.93 -34.12
C GLY A 316 -3.28 20.40 -34.13
N LYS A 317 -3.02 19.77 -32.96
CA LYS A 317 -3.03 18.31 -32.79
C LYS A 317 -4.36 17.72 -32.33
N SER A 318 -5.37 18.55 -32.14
CA SER A 318 -6.71 18.11 -31.68
C SER A 318 -7.38 17.11 -32.65
N VAL A 319 -6.86 16.94 -33.85
CA VAL A 319 -7.29 15.89 -34.82
C VAL A 319 -7.21 14.48 -34.24
N ALA A 320 -6.33 14.23 -33.25
CA ALA A 320 -6.21 12.94 -32.59
C ALA A 320 -7.52 12.51 -31.89
N TRP A 321 -8.30 13.47 -31.39
CA TRP A 321 -9.56 13.22 -30.71
C TRP A 321 -10.66 12.62 -31.61
N ALA A 322 -10.52 12.73 -32.93
CA ALA A 322 -11.43 12.04 -33.84
C ALA A 322 -11.41 10.51 -33.65
N GLN A 323 -10.33 9.95 -33.10
CA GLN A 323 -10.23 8.52 -32.88
C GLN A 323 -11.01 8.05 -31.63
N LEU A 324 -11.33 8.96 -30.70
CA LEU A 324 -12.01 8.61 -29.47
C LEU A 324 -13.47 8.18 -29.71
N THR A 325 -14.14 8.84 -30.64
CA THR A 325 -15.55 8.60 -31.01
C THR A 325 -15.72 7.78 -32.28
N ASP A 326 -14.60 7.44 -32.96
CA ASP A 326 -14.62 6.57 -34.16
C ASP A 326 -14.95 5.13 -33.75
N PRO A 327 -16.00 4.50 -34.34
CA PRO A 327 -16.36 3.09 -34.13
C PRO A 327 -15.25 2.09 -34.48
N GLN A 328 -14.31 2.47 -35.34
CA GLN A 328 -13.12 1.68 -35.67
C GLN A 328 -11.87 2.14 -34.88
N GLY A 329 -12.00 3.24 -34.17
CA GLY A 329 -11.01 3.77 -33.25
C GLY A 329 -11.18 3.17 -31.85
N PHE A 330 -11.43 4.04 -30.88
CA PHE A 330 -11.54 3.66 -29.47
C PHE A 330 -12.97 3.65 -28.92
N ALA A 331 -13.99 3.98 -29.73
CA ALA A 331 -15.37 4.05 -29.27
C ALA A 331 -15.91 2.70 -28.84
N ALA A 332 -16.44 2.62 -27.63
CA ALA A 332 -17.13 1.44 -27.10
C ALA A 332 -18.17 1.84 -26.04
N PRO A 333 -19.24 1.05 -25.85
CA PRO A 333 -20.32 1.38 -24.90
C PRO A 333 -19.89 1.34 -23.44
N TYR A 334 -18.86 0.55 -23.10
CA TYR A 334 -18.36 0.38 -21.72
C TYR A 334 -16.97 0.98 -21.54
N GLY A 335 -16.79 2.22 -21.97
CA GLY A 335 -15.53 2.93 -21.92
C GLY A 335 -14.63 2.71 -23.14
N PRO A 336 -13.70 3.64 -23.41
CA PRO A 336 -12.80 3.54 -24.56
C PRO A 336 -11.93 2.28 -24.50
N THR A 337 -11.66 1.71 -25.67
CA THR A 337 -10.76 0.54 -25.79
C THR A 337 -9.30 0.96 -25.60
N THR A 338 -8.47 0.09 -25.03
CA THR A 338 -7.03 0.38 -24.84
C THR A 338 -6.22 0.32 -26.13
N THR A 339 -6.66 -0.47 -27.11
CA THR A 339 -6.11 -0.54 -28.47
C THR A 339 -7.23 -0.23 -29.45
N GLU A 340 -6.94 0.50 -30.55
CA GLU A 340 -7.96 0.80 -31.57
C GLU A 340 -8.53 -0.46 -32.23
N ARG A 341 -9.83 -0.46 -32.53
CA ARG A 341 -10.55 -1.65 -33.05
C ARG A 341 -10.05 -2.13 -34.41
N ARG A 342 -9.45 -1.26 -35.23
CA ARG A 342 -8.87 -1.64 -36.51
C ARG A 342 -7.51 -2.33 -36.40
N SER A 343 -6.92 -2.37 -35.20
CA SER A 343 -5.66 -3.08 -34.99
C SER A 343 -5.83 -4.59 -35.12
N ARG A 344 -4.84 -5.24 -35.73
CA ARG A 344 -4.78 -6.71 -35.78
C ARG A 344 -4.60 -7.34 -34.38
N TRP A 345 -4.19 -6.54 -33.41
CA TRP A 345 -3.96 -6.95 -32.06
C TRP A 345 -5.17 -6.70 -31.14
N PHE A 346 -6.26 -6.17 -31.70
CA PHE A 346 -7.47 -5.92 -30.92
C PHE A 346 -8.09 -7.24 -30.44
N LEU A 347 -8.16 -7.43 -29.10
CA LEU A 347 -8.62 -8.65 -28.45
C LEU A 347 -7.94 -9.91 -29.00
N HIS A 348 -6.60 -9.83 -29.19
CA HIS A 348 -5.82 -10.82 -29.93
C HIS A 348 -5.82 -12.20 -29.30
N GLU A 349 -5.74 -12.28 -27.97
CA GLU A 349 -5.78 -13.54 -27.24
C GLU A 349 -7.10 -13.75 -26.52
N ALA A 350 -7.30 -14.95 -25.90
CA ALA A 350 -8.49 -15.23 -25.12
C ALA A 350 -8.65 -14.25 -23.96
N LEU A 351 -9.90 -13.83 -23.69
CA LEU A 351 -10.25 -12.79 -22.72
C LEU A 351 -10.24 -13.26 -21.25
N ASP A 352 -9.77 -14.46 -20.97
CA ASP A 352 -9.71 -15.05 -19.63
C ASP A 352 -8.34 -14.94 -18.94
N GLY A 353 -7.37 -14.32 -19.63
CA GLY A 353 -6.04 -14.04 -19.06
C GLY A 353 -5.96 -12.66 -18.37
N CYS A 354 -5.07 -12.53 -17.39
CA CYS A 354 -4.82 -11.27 -16.69
C CYS A 354 -4.19 -10.20 -17.58
N CYS A 355 -4.36 -8.95 -17.15
CA CYS A 355 -3.45 -7.84 -17.46
C CYS A 355 -3.40 -7.44 -18.95
N ARG A 356 -4.51 -7.53 -19.67
CA ARG A 356 -4.57 -7.34 -21.12
C ARG A 356 -4.94 -5.92 -21.51
N TRP A 357 -4.06 -5.29 -22.28
CA TRP A 357 -4.24 -3.93 -22.80
C TRP A 357 -4.42 -3.89 -24.31
N ASP A 358 -4.82 -5.01 -24.91
CA ASP A 358 -5.01 -5.13 -26.36
C ASP A 358 -6.46 -4.88 -26.84
N GLY A 359 -7.29 -4.25 -26.01
CA GLY A 359 -8.66 -3.90 -26.38
C GLY A 359 -9.65 -3.71 -25.25
N PRO A 360 -9.53 -4.42 -24.10
CA PRO A 360 -10.41 -4.20 -22.95
C PRO A 360 -10.44 -2.73 -22.52
N SER A 361 -11.57 -2.30 -21.93
CA SER A 361 -11.67 -0.99 -21.30
C SER A 361 -11.09 -1.06 -19.87
N TRP A 362 -10.13 -0.22 -19.59
CA TRP A 362 -9.47 -0.13 -18.28
C TRP A 362 -9.87 1.15 -17.56
N PRO A 363 -10.33 1.10 -16.30
CA PRO A 363 -10.56 2.28 -15.47
C PRO A 363 -9.35 3.23 -15.43
N PHE A 364 -8.13 2.68 -15.33
CA PHE A 364 -6.87 3.42 -15.36
C PHE A 364 -6.77 4.33 -16.60
N ALA A 365 -6.83 3.75 -17.79
CA ALA A 365 -6.68 4.48 -19.06
C ALA A 365 -7.87 5.40 -19.35
N THR A 366 -9.09 4.97 -18.97
CA THR A 366 -10.31 5.79 -19.11
C THR A 366 -10.21 7.06 -18.28
N SER A 367 -9.68 6.95 -17.04
CA SER A 367 -9.45 8.13 -16.18
C SER A 367 -8.46 9.11 -16.81
N GLN A 368 -7.34 8.62 -17.32
CA GLN A 368 -6.36 9.48 -17.99
C GLN A 368 -6.95 10.14 -19.24
N THR A 369 -7.71 9.39 -20.03
CA THR A 369 -8.34 9.91 -21.25
C THR A 369 -9.40 10.96 -20.94
N LEU A 370 -10.24 10.76 -19.92
CA LEU A 370 -11.26 11.76 -19.52
C LEU A 370 -10.63 13.03 -18.94
N THR A 371 -9.58 12.92 -18.13
CA THR A 371 -8.84 14.12 -17.67
C THR A 371 -8.22 14.87 -18.87
N ALA A 372 -7.61 14.15 -19.80
CA ALA A 372 -7.05 14.71 -21.02
C ALA A 372 -8.14 15.37 -21.90
N LEU A 373 -9.31 14.74 -22.01
CA LEU A 373 -10.47 15.29 -22.77
C LEU A 373 -11.02 16.55 -22.11
N ALA A 374 -11.16 16.57 -20.77
CA ALA A 374 -11.55 17.77 -20.03
C ALA A 374 -10.59 18.93 -20.32
N ASN A 375 -9.28 18.68 -20.28
CA ASN A 375 -8.26 19.67 -20.62
C ASN A 375 -8.40 20.15 -22.08
N GLN A 376 -8.61 19.22 -23.03
CA GLN A 376 -8.85 19.59 -24.43
C GLN A 376 -10.06 20.52 -24.59
N LEU A 377 -11.15 20.23 -23.88
CA LEU A 377 -12.41 21.00 -24.02
C LEU A 377 -12.37 22.34 -23.29
N LEU A 378 -11.63 22.44 -22.18
CA LEU A 378 -11.61 23.63 -21.31
C LEU A 378 -10.44 24.58 -21.59
N ASP A 379 -9.30 24.06 -22.05
CA ASP A 379 -8.04 24.81 -22.07
C ASP A 379 -7.42 24.94 -23.47
N TYR A 380 -8.00 24.28 -24.50
CA TYR A 380 -7.57 24.37 -25.85
C TYR A 380 -8.61 25.13 -26.72
N PRO A 381 -8.22 25.69 -27.87
CA PRO A 381 -9.18 26.29 -28.80
C PRO A 381 -10.28 25.30 -29.21
N ALA A 382 -11.46 25.81 -29.47
CA ALA A 382 -12.60 25.03 -29.96
C ALA A 382 -12.22 24.20 -31.20
N GLN A 383 -12.69 22.99 -31.25
CA GLN A 383 -12.51 22.04 -32.35
C GLN A 383 -13.82 21.26 -32.58
N SER A 384 -13.91 20.45 -33.63
CA SER A 384 -15.14 19.77 -34.02
C SER A 384 -15.09 18.24 -33.89
N TYR A 385 -14.07 17.69 -33.25
CA TYR A 385 -13.87 16.25 -33.13
C TYR A 385 -14.60 15.67 -31.93
N VAL A 386 -14.63 16.39 -30.84
CA VAL A 386 -15.25 15.99 -29.55
C VAL A 386 -15.84 17.22 -28.85
N ASP A 387 -16.87 16.98 -28.04
CA ASP A 387 -17.51 18.04 -27.28
C ASP A 387 -17.85 17.56 -25.83
N LYS A 388 -18.56 18.42 -25.09
CA LYS A 388 -18.94 18.12 -23.70
C LYS A 388 -19.97 17.00 -23.56
N ASP A 389 -20.77 16.75 -24.59
CA ASP A 389 -21.72 15.64 -24.60
C ASP A 389 -20.98 14.31 -24.76
N ASP A 390 -19.90 14.28 -25.55
CA ASP A 390 -18.97 13.14 -25.63
C ASP A 390 -18.31 12.87 -24.28
N TYR A 391 -17.83 13.93 -23.59
CA TYR A 391 -17.25 13.78 -22.26
C TYR A 391 -18.24 13.10 -21.30
N THR A 392 -19.47 13.60 -21.25
CA THR A 392 -20.50 13.08 -20.35
C THR A 392 -20.92 11.66 -20.73
N ALA A 393 -21.02 11.37 -22.04
CA ALA A 393 -21.36 10.03 -22.53
C ALA A 393 -20.30 9.00 -22.13
N ILE A 394 -19.00 9.33 -22.28
CA ILE A 394 -17.89 8.44 -21.89
C ILE A 394 -17.84 8.30 -20.37
N LEU A 395 -17.99 9.39 -19.60
CA LEU A 395 -18.03 9.32 -18.15
C LEU A 395 -19.21 8.44 -17.67
N ARG A 396 -20.37 8.55 -18.31
CA ARG A 396 -21.53 7.70 -18.01
C ARG A 396 -21.27 6.24 -18.38
N GLY A 397 -20.68 5.97 -19.56
CA GLY A 397 -20.22 4.64 -19.96
C GLY A 397 -19.27 4.04 -18.92
N TYR A 398 -18.33 4.84 -18.45
CA TYR A 398 -17.41 4.44 -17.39
C TYR A 398 -18.14 4.17 -16.04
N ALA A 399 -19.14 4.99 -15.67
CA ALA A 399 -19.98 4.72 -14.50
C ALA A 399 -20.75 3.39 -14.64
N LEU A 400 -21.25 3.10 -15.83
CA LEU A 400 -21.97 1.86 -16.10
C LEU A 400 -21.12 0.59 -15.99
N THR A 401 -19.80 0.67 -16.15
CA THR A 401 -18.91 -0.48 -15.91
C THR A 401 -18.81 -0.81 -14.42
N GLN A 402 -19.01 0.17 -13.52
CA GLN A 402 -18.69 0.00 -12.09
C GLN A 402 -19.79 -0.70 -11.32
N ARG A 403 -20.16 -1.87 -11.82
CA ARG A 403 -21.15 -2.77 -11.20
C ARG A 403 -20.92 -4.22 -11.62
N LYS A 404 -21.36 -5.13 -10.79
CA LYS A 404 -21.43 -6.58 -11.06
C LYS A 404 -22.70 -7.12 -10.44
N ASN A 405 -23.52 -7.83 -11.22
CA ASN A 405 -24.79 -8.39 -10.73
C ASN A 405 -25.72 -7.35 -10.06
N GLY A 406 -25.75 -6.12 -10.61
CA GLY A 406 -26.58 -5.02 -10.10
C GLY A 406 -26.07 -4.36 -8.80
N ARG A 407 -24.88 -4.71 -8.32
CA ARG A 407 -24.24 -4.08 -7.15
C ARG A 407 -23.03 -3.25 -7.60
N PRO A 408 -22.69 -2.19 -6.86
CA PRO A 408 -21.45 -1.46 -7.09
C PRO A 408 -20.24 -2.40 -7.03
N TYR A 409 -19.35 -2.27 -8.01
CA TYR A 409 -18.17 -3.11 -8.15
C TYR A 409 -17.21 -2.48 -9.16
N VAL A 410 -15.92 -2.51 -8.88
CA VAL A 410 -14.86 -2.14 -9.82
C VAL A 410 -13.75 -3.18 -9.76
N ALA A 411 -13.24 -3.56 -10.93
CA ALA A 411 -12.09 -4.44 -11.07
C ALA A 411 -11.10 -3.86 -12.08
N GLU A 412 -10.17 -4.67 -12.60
CA GLU A 412 -9.07 -4.18 -13.43
C GLU A 412 -9.53 -3.82 -14.85
N ALA A 413 -10.16 -4.76 -15.56
CA ALA A 413 -10.51 -4.61 -16.98
C ALA A 413 -11.94 -5.05 -17.26
N HIS A 414 -12.66 -4.25 -18.03
CA HIS A 414 -14.03 -4.51 -18.46
C HIS A 414 -14.09 -4.83 -19.94
N HIS A 415 -15.00 -5.73 -20.34
CA HIS A 415 -15.24 -5.98 -21.76
C HIS A 415 -15.79 -4.71 -22.43
N PRO A 416 -15.23 -4.26 -23.59
CA PRO A 416 -15.63 -2.99 -24.16
C PRO A 416 -17.06 -2.97 -24.72
N ASP A 417 -17.58 -4.14 -25.14
CA ASP A 417 -18.89 -4.28 -25.81
C ASP A 417 -19.95 -5.04 -24.99
N GLU A 418 -19.57 -5.69 -23.89
CA GLU A 418 -20.44 -6.50 -23.05
C GLU A 418 -20.39 -6.01 -21.60
N ASP A 419 -21.52 -6.03 -20.89
CA ASP A 419 -21.58 -5.64 -19.47
C ASP A 419 -21.00 -6.76 -18.58
N ARG A 420 -19.67 -6.92 -18.62
CA ARG A 420 -18.95 -7.88 -17.78
C ARG A 420 -17.49 -7.47 -17.58
N TRP A 421 -16.99 -7.76 -16.41
CA TRP A 421 -15.57 -7.70 -16.12
C TRP A 421 -14.83 -8.87 -16.77
N ILE A 422 -13.60 -8.64 -17.22
CA ILE A 422 -12.74 -9.65 -17.85
C ILE A 422 -11.83 -10.27 -16.78
N TYR A 423 -11.18 -9.45 -15.99
CA TYR A 423 -10.31 -9.89 -14.90
C TYR A 423 -10.83 -9.32 -13.58
N ASP A 424 -11.44 -10.19 -12.79
CA ASP A 424 -12.16 -9.83 -11.58
C ASP A 424 -12.11 -10.96 -10.53
N GLY A 425 -10.92 -11.54 -10.33
CA GLY A 425 -10.69 -12.65 -9.39
C GLY A 425 -11.07 -12.30 -7.96
N ALA A 426 -11.88 -13.17 -7.33
CA ALA A 426 -12.30 -12.99 -5.93
C ALA A 426 -11.10 -12.93 -4.98
N GLY A 427 -11.11 -11.95 -4.06
CA GLY A 427 -10.02 -11.70 -3.13
C GLY A 427 -8.81 -10.98 -3.73
N HIS A 428 -8.86 -10.60 -5.00
CA HIS A 428 -7.79 -9.86 -5.66
C HIS A 428 -8.27 -8.54 -6.25
N SER A 429 -9.30 -8.55 -7.09
CA SER A 429 -9.69 -7.40 -7.90
C SER A 429 -10.98 -6.71 -7.41
N GLU A 430 -11.55 -7.10 -6.28
CA GLU A 430 -12.70 -6.41 -5.71
C GLU A 430 -12.34 -5.00 -5.31
N ASP A 431 -13.20 -4.04 -5.71
CA ASP A 431 -13.07 -2.62 -5.40
C ASP A 431 -11.68 -2.05 -5.76
N TYR A 432 -11.11 -2.53 -6.87
CA TYR A 432 -9.77 -2.22 -7.36
C TYR A 432 -9.54 -0.71 -7.52
N ASN A 433 -8.54 -0.19 -6.82
CA ASN A 433 -8.32 1.25 -6.68
C ASN A 433 -7.10 1.73 -7.49
N HIS A 434 -7.20 1.76 -8.82
CA HIS A 434 -6.12 2.20 -9.71
C HIS A 434 -6.53 3.33 -10.68
N SER A 435 -7.57 4.09 -10.33
CA SER A 435 -8.18 5.04 -11.24
C SER A 435 -8.89 6.17 -10.50
N THR A 436 -9.22 7.25 -11.20
CA THR A 436 -10.05 8.33 -10.69
C THR A 436 -11.48 8.22 -11.21
N PHE A 437 -12.42 8.69 -10.42
CA PHE A 437 -13.80 8.92 -10.83
C PHE A 437 -14.36 10.19 -10.18
N ALA A 438 -14.19 10.34 -8.86
CA ALA A 438 -14.68 11.53 -8.15
C ALA A 438 -14.00 12.80 -8.66
N ASP A 439 -12.70 12.74 -8.92
CA ASP A 439 -11.98 13.87 -9.53
C ASP A 439 -12.53 14.21 -10.93
N LEU A 440 -12.88 13.21 -11.76
CA LEU A 440 -13.47 13.45 -13.07
C LEU A 440 -14.84 14.13 -12.99
N VAL A 441 -15.63 13.81 -11.96
CA VAL A 441 -16.88 14.53 -11.70
C VAL A 441 -16.60 15.97 -11.23
N LEU A 442 -15.71 16.15 -10.26
CA LEU A 442 -15.45 17.46 -9.68
C LEU A 442 -14.70 18.40 -10.64
N SER A 443 -13.55 17.95 -11.16
CA SER A 443 -12.68 18.79 -11.99
C SER A 443 -13.08 18.82 -13.47
N GLY A 444 -13.68 17.75 -13.97
CA GLY A 444 -14.13 17.64 -15.35
C GLY A 444 -15.59 18.05 -15.52
N LEU A 445 -16.54 17.20 -15.10
CA LEU A 445 -17.98 17.42 -15.32
C LEU A 445 -18.49 18.72 -14.69
N LEU A 446 -18.20 18.95 -13.40
CA LEU A 446 -18.59 20.17 -12.68
C LEU A 446 -17.60 21.30 -12.88
N GLY A 447 -16.44 21.02 -13.47
CA GLY A 447 -15.46 21.98 -13.90
C GLY A 447 -14.79 22.77 -12.78
N ILE A 448 -14.62 22.22 -11.59
CA ILE A 448 -13.87 22.84 -10.50
C ILE A 448 -12.38 22.73 -10.82
N ARG A 449 -11.79 23.80 -11.36
CA ARG A 449 -10.41 23.84 -11.83
C ARG A 449 -9.53 24.56 -10.81
N PRO A 450 -8.74 23.82 -9.98
CA PRO A 450 -7.85 24.42 -9.01
C PRO A 450 -6.84 25.37 -9.66
N GLN A 451 -6.43 26.38 -8.92
CA GLN A 451 -5.49 27.40 -9.37
C GLN A 451 -4.35 27.52 -8.36
N ALA A 452 -3.21 27.97 -8.85
CA ALA A 452 -2.04 28.21 -8.02
C ALA A 452 -2.12 29.52 -7.19
N ASP A 453 -3.17 30.31 -7.38
CA ASP A 453 -3.47 31.55 -6.65
C ASP A 453 -4.76 31.42 -5.82
N ASP A 454 -5.14 32.47 -5.09
CA ASP A 454 -6.32 32.50 -4.21
C ASP A 454 -7.66 32.57 -4.96
N THR A 455 -7.74 31.94 -6.14
CA THR A 455 -8.96 31.87 -6.95
C THR A 455 -9.29 30.41 -7.30
N VAL A 456 -10.55 30.14 -7.60
CA VAL A 456 -10.98 28.88 -8.26
C VAL A 456 -11.63 29.26 -9.60
N ARG A 457 -11.28 28.52 -10.66
CA ARG A 457 -12.00 28.56 -11.93
C ARG A 457 -13.08 27.49 -11.93
N ILE A 458 -14.27 27.84 -12.34
CA ILE A 458 -15.42 26.93 -12.46
C ILE A 458 -15.91 26.96 -13.90
N ALA A 459 -15.73 25.87 -14.64
CA ALA A 459 -16.01 25.74 -16.06
C ALA A 459 -16.70 24.40 -16.36
N PRO A 460 -18.01 24.26 -16.08
CA PRO A 460 -18.72 22.97 -16.17
C PRO A 460 -18.81 22.43 -17.60
N LEU A 461 -18.58 21.13 -17.77
CA LEU A 461 -18.79 20.36 -18.99
C LEU A 461 -20.15 19.65 -19.02
N VAL A 462 -21.07 19.99 -18.12
CA VAL A 462 -22.39 19.34 -18.03
C VAL A 462 -23.19 19.51 -19.34
N PRO A 463 -23.99 18.50 -19.74
CA PRO A 463 -24.82 18.57 -20.91
C PRO A 463 -25.79 19.75 -20.88
N SER A 464 -26.12 20.30 -22.03
CA SER A 464 -27.06 21.41 -22.13
C SER A 464 -28.49 21.10 -21.64
N GLY A 465 -28.83 19.81 -21.58
CA GLY A 465 -30.10 19.30 -21.04
C GLY A 465 -30.18 19.30 -19.53
N TRP A 466 -29.09 19.41 -18.79
CA TRP A 466 -29.13 19.41 -17.33
C TRP A 466 -29.71 20.72 -16.79
N ASN A 467 -30.77 20.62 -16.00
CA ASN A 467 -31.46 21.76 -15.43
C ASN A 467 -30.91 22.17 -14.07
N HIS A 468 -30.23 21.27 -13.38
CA HIS A 468 -29.68 21.51 -12.05
C HIS A 468 -28.45 20.62 -11.81
N PHE A 469 -27.61 21.02 -10.89
CA PHE A 469 -26.63 20.24 -10.14
C PHE A 469 -26.18 21.07 -8.93
N ALA A 470 -25.72 20.37 -7.89
CA ALA A 470 -25.08 21.00 -6.76
C ALA A 470 -23.84 20.23 -6.34
N VAL A 471 -22.85 20.94 -5.78
CA VAL A 471 -21.76 20.37 -5.02
C VAL A 471 -21.54 21.19 -3.76
N GLU A 472 -21.47 20.53 -2.61
CA GLU A 472 -21.23 21.13 -1.30
C GLU A 472 -20.02 20.53 -0.62
N ASN A 473 -19.56 21.21 0.43
CA ASN A 473 -18.47 20.75 1.30
C ASN A 473 -17.13 20.53 0.57
N VAL A 474 -16.87 21.26 -0.53
CA VAL A 474 -15.62 21.12 -1.28
C VAL A 474 -14.49 21.82 -0.51
N PRO A 475 -13.50 21.09 0.02
CA PRO A 475 -12.34 21.71 0.66
C PRO A 475 -11.45 22.37 -0.40
N TYR A 476 -11.16 23.65 -0.24
CA TYR A 476 -10.33 24.41 -1.17
C TYR A 476 -9.60 25.55 -0.46
N HIS A 477 -8.26 25.51 -0.43
CA HIS A 477 -7.41 26.50 0.24
C HIS A 477 -7.80 26.74 1.72
N GLY A 478 -8.29 25.69 2.41
CA GLY A 478 -8.76 25.79 3.78
C GLY A 478 -10.15 26.43 3.94
N HIS A 479 -10.83 26.70 2.86
CA HIS A 479 -12.21 27.16 2.77
C HIS A 479 -13.14 26.04 2.34
N ASN A 480 -14.44 26.26 2.42
CA ASN A 480 -15.49 25.37 1.89
C ASN A 480 -16.17 26.02 0.69
N LEU A 481 -16.15 25.36 -0.46
CA LEU A 481 -16.89 25.82 -1.62
C LEU A 481 -18.23 25.08 -1.71
N THR A 482 -19.25 25.82 -2.16
CA THR A 482 -20.52 25.30 -2.65
C THR A 482 -20.79 25.91 -4.03
N ILE A 483 -21.12 25.05 -4.99
CA ILE A 483 -21.47 25.49 -6.35
C ILE A 483 -22.83 24.88 -6.67
N LEU A 484 -23.74 25.73 -7.16
CA LEU A 484 -25.10 25.33 -7.47
C LEU A 484 -25.50 25.90 -8.82
N TRP A 485 -26.03 25.05 -9.66
CA TRP A 485 -26.75 25.39 -10.86
C TRP A 485 -28.20 24.97 -10.74
N ASP A 486 -29.13 25.92 -10.92
CA ASP A 486 -30.58 25.69 -10.92
C ASP A 486 -31.19 26.60 -11.98
N ARG A 487 -31.53 26.01 -13.14
CA ARG A 487 -31.89 26.81 -14.33
C ARG A 487 -33.05 27.74 -14.08
N ASP A 488 -34.07 27.28 -13.38
CA ASP A 488 -35.31 28.03 -13.13
C ASP A 488 -35.57 28.31 -11.64
N GLY A 489 -34.74 27.80 -10.75
CA GLY A 489 -34.80 27.98 -9.31
C GLY A 489 -35.70 26.97 -8.61
N SER A 490 -36.24 25.98 -9.32
CA SER A 490 -37.18 24.99 -8.76
C SER A 490 -36.54 23.85 -8.02
N ALA A 491 -35.29 23.49 -8.33
CA ALA A 491 -34.63 22.31 -7.76
C ALA A 491 -34.22 22.54 -6.30
N TYR A 492 -33.57 23.64 -5.99
CA TYR A 492 -32.98 23.88 -4.66
C TYR A 492 -33.64 25.01 -3.88
N GLY A 493 -34.56 25.74 -4.49
CA GLY A 493 -35.26 26.87 -3.83
C GLY A 493 -34.32 28.03 -3.45
N ARG A 494 -33.17 28.16 -4.14
CA ARG A 494 -32.18 29.24 -3.91
C ARG A 494 -32.20 30.30 -5.01
N GLY A 495 -33.20 30.22 -5.88
CA GLY A 495 -33.39 31.07 -7.04
C GLY A 495 -32.65 30.59 -8.28
N ALA A 496 -33.07 31.05 -9.46
CA ALA A 496 -32.56 30.62 -10.75
C ALA A 496 -31.12 31.07 -11.02
N GLY A 497 -30.35 30.24 -11.75
CA GLY A 497 -28.99 30.53 -12.22
C GLY A 497 -27.89 29.80 -11.48
N MET A 498 -26.64 30.15 -11.82
CA MET A 498 -25.43 29.63 -11.19
C MET A 498 -25.06 30.48 -9.97
N ARG A 499 -24.76 29.84 -8.88
CA ARG A 499 -24.32 30.45 -7.62
C ARG A 499 -23.12 29.75 -7.02
N VAL A 500 -22.26 30.56 -6.38
CA VAL A 500 -21.08 30.04 -5.66
C VAL A 500 -21.01 30.67 -4.28
N TRP A 501 -20.79 29.83 -3.28
CA TRP A 501 -20.52 30.26 -1.90
C TRP A 501 -19.10 29.85 -1.51
N VAL A 502 -18.49 30.65 -0.64
CA VAL A 502 -17.25 30.35 0.08
C VAL A 502 -17.55 30.51 1.56
N ASP A 503 -17.33 29.48 2.36
CA ASP A 503 -17.62 29.45 3.80
C ASP A 503 -19.08 29.89 4.13
N GLY A 504 -20.02 29.40 3.34
CA GLY A 504 -21.44 29.75 3.47
C GLY A 504 -21.82 31.17 3.00
N VAL A 505 -20.86 31.99 2.56
CA VAL A 505 -21.10 33.34 2.06
C VAL A 505 -21.15 33.34 0.53
N GLN A 506 -22.27 33.80 -0.04
CA GLN A 506 -22.42 33.85 -1.51
C GLN A 506 -21.44 34.86 -2.13
N LYS A 507 -20.59 34.38 -3.04
CA LYS A 507 -19.58 35.17 -3.77
C LYS A 507 -19.98 35.45 -5.21
N LEU A 508 -20.77 34.57 -5.83
CA LEU A 508 -21.21 34.69 -7.22
C LEU A 508 -22.70 34.43 -7.34
N SER A 509 -23.40 35.20 -8.21
CA SER A 509 -24.72 34.89 -8.72
C SER A 509 -24.82 35.35 -10.17
N ARG A 510 -25.21 34.46 -11.08
CA ARG A 510 -25.41 34.80 -12.50
C ARG A 510 -26.55 33.94 -13.09
N ALA A 511 -27.19 34.47 -14.12
CA ALA A 511 -28.35 33.80 -14.70
C ALA A 511 -28.00 32.55 -15.55
N THR A 512 -26.78 32.50 -16.09
CA THR A 512 -26.36 31.45 -17.03
C THR A 512 -25.17 30.67 -16.50
N LEU A 513 -25.14 29.37 -16.82
CA LEU A 513 -23.96 28.53 -16.60
C LEU A 513 -22.80 28.98 -17.52
N GLY A 514 -21.56 28.83 -17.08
CA GLY A 514 -20.38 29.08 -17.89
C GLY A 514 -19.11 29.28 -17.10
N ASP A 515 -18.02 29.53 -17.80
CA ASP A 515 -16.67 29.72 -17.24
C ASP A 515 -16.56 30.98 -16.39
N VAL A 516 -16.16 30.83 -15.15
CA VAL A 516 -16.00 31.94 -14.18
C VAL A 516 -14.79 31.72 -13.29
N ARG A 517 -14.20 32.81 -12.80
CA ARG A 517 -13.22 32.78 -11.70
C ARG A 517 -13.82 33.42 -10.45
N VAL A 518 -13.62 32.80 -9.32
CA VAL A 518 -14.11 33.24 -8.01
C VAL A 518 -12.95 33.36 -7.05
N ALA A 519 -12.78 34.51 -6.43
CA ALA A 519 -11.82 34.69 -5.35
C ALA A 519 -12.30 33.97 -4.09
N VAL A 520 -11.45 33.12 -3.53
CA VAL A 520 -11.75 32.35 -2.29
C VAL A 520 -11.19 33.03 -1.05
N GLY A 521 -10.20 33.90 -1.21
CA GLY A 521 -9.46 34.53 -0.13
C GLY A 521 -8.11 33.84 0.14
N ALA A 522 -7.33 34.46 1.01
CA ALA A 522 -6.04 33.88 1.39
C ALA A 522 -6.22 32.47 2.01
N THR A 523 -5.31 31.58 1.69
CA THR A 523 -5.34 30.22 2.25
C THR A 523 -5.49 30.29 3.77
N SER A 524 -6.59 29.74 4.28
CA SER A 524 -6.82 29.56 5.71
C SER A 524 -6.01 28.36 6.17
N ALA A 525 -5.21 28.54 7.24
CA ALA A 525 -4.67 27.39 7.93
C ALA A 525 -5.85 26.59 8.47
N ALA A 526 -6.23 25.50 7.77
CA ALA A 526 -7.12 24.51 8.36
C ALA A 526 -6.54 24.15 9.73
N ALA A 527 -7.37 24.15 10.76
CA ALA A 527 -6.97 23.61 12.05
C ALA A 527 -6.45 22.20 11.76
N GLY A 528 -5.12 22.06 11.74
CA GLY A 528 -4.50 20.78 11.40
C GLY A 528 -5.01 19.74 12.38
N GLN A 529 -5.47 18.60 11.87
CA GLN A 529 -5.64 17.43 12.73
C GLN A 529 -4.27 17.14 13.34
N PRO A 530 -4.21 16.86 14.64
CA PRO A 530 -2.95 16.42 15.22
C PRO A 530 -2.50 15.14 14.51
N ASP A 531 -1.22 15.05 14.20
CA ASP A 531 -0.65 13.78 13.78
C ASP A 531 -0.91 12.75 14.89
N LEU A 532 -1.54 11.66 14.53
CA LEU A 532 -1.80 10.57 15.45
C LEU A 532 -1.00 9.36 14.99
N VAL A 533 -0.50 8.60 15.94
CA VAL A 533 0.21 7.34 15.72
C VAL A 533 -0.65 6.21 16.26
N ASP A 534 -0.92 5.22 15.44
CA ASP A 534 -1.55 3.96 15.87
C ASP A 534 -0.46 2.98 16.30
N ASP A 535 -0.34 2.77 17.59
CA ASP A 535 0.63 1.83 18.17
C ASP A 535 0.22 0.36 18.04
N ALA A 536 -1.00 0.07 17.61
CA ALA A 536 -1.48 -1.29 17.37
C ALA A 536 -1.22 -1.75 15.92
N ALA A 537 -0.99 -0.86 14.97
CA ALA A 537 -0.84 -1.23 13.56
C ALA A 537 0.41 -2.09 13.29
N ASN A 538 0.21 -3.23 12.63
CA ASN A 538 1.28 -4.11 12.16
C ASN A 538 0.95 -4.72 10.79
N VAL A 539 1.19 -3.96 9.74
CA VAL A 539 0.92 -4.38 8.36
C VAL A 539 1.84 -5.51 7.87
N ARG A 540 3.04 -5.62 8.42
CA ARG A 540 4.02 -6.65 8.03
C ARG A 540 3.78 -8.00 8.70
N GLU A 541 2.89 -8.07 9.68
CA GLU A 541 2.60 -9.26 10.50
C GLU A 541 3.84 -9.88 11.19
N THR A 542 4.95 -9.17 11.17
CA THR A 542 6.22 -9.60 11.78
C THR A 542 6.53 -8.77 13.02
N GLY A 543 7.13 -9.40 14.01
CA GLY A 543 7.54 -8.69 15.22
C GLY A 543 6.34 -8.25 16.08
N PHE A 544 6.36 -7.02 16.53
CA PHE A 544 5.32 -6.41 17.37
C PHE A 544 4.89 -5.07 16.80
N PRO A 545 3.64 -4.64 17.09
CA PRO A 545 2.63 -5.29 17.94
C PRO A 545 2.13 -6.62 17.34
N ARG A 546 1.66 -7.55 18.19
CA ARG A 546 1.09 -8.84 17.78
C ARG A 546 -0.35 -8.96 18.23
N ALA A 547 -1.22 -9.35 17.32
CA ALA A 547 -2.55 -9.78 17.69
C ALA A 547 -2.56 -11.26 18.11
N SER A 548 -3.43 -11.59 19.04
CA SER A 548 -3.75 -12.96 19.44
C SER A 548 -5.18 -13.04 19.92
N ALA A 549 -5.79 -14.22 19.84
CA ALA A 549 -7.18 -14.39 20.23
C ALA A 549 -7.40 -15.72 20.98
N SER A 550 -8.50 -15.82 21.72
CA SER A 550 -8.93 -17.06 22.37
C SER A 550 -9.36 -18.12 21.33
N TYR A 551 -9.86 -17.67 20.21
CA TYR A 551 -10.29 -18.45 19.06
C TYR A 551 -10.28 -17.55 17.81
N THR A 552 -9.94 -18.13 16.69
CA THR A 552 -10.05 -17.49 15.38
C THR A 552 -10.67 -18.47 14.40
N TRP A 553 -11.63 -18.05 13.62
CA TRP A 553 -12.18 -18.89 12.57
C TRP A 553 -11.13 -19.17 11.49
N SER A 554 -11.18 -20.37 10.90
CA SER A 554 -10.11 -20.84 10.00
C SER A 554 -9.92 -20.02 8.71
N ALA A 555 -10.90 -19.18 8.33
CA ALA A 555 -10.78 -18.30 7.17
C ALA A 555 -10.41 -16.86 7.55
N ASP A 556 -10.20 -16.56 8.83
CA ASP A 556 -9.87 -15.23 9.34
C ASP A 556 -8.50 -15.26 10.06
N SER A 557 -7.98 -14.09 10.39
CA SER A 557 -6.77 -13.94 11.19
C SER A 557 -6.95 -12.88 12.29
N ALA A 558 -6.37 -13.13 13.45
CA ALA A 558 -6.30 -12.11 14.49
C ALA A 558 -5.46 -10.90 14.05
N ALA A 559 -4.46 -11.11 13.21
CA ALA A 559 -3.59 -10.06 12.66
C ALA A 559 -4.39 -9.07 11.79
N ASN A 560 -5.43 -9.52 11.11
CA ASN A 560 -6.29 -8.65 10.29
C ASN A 560 -6.96 -7.52 11.10
N ALA A 561 -7.10 -7.67 12.40
CA ALA A 561 -7.63 -6.59 13.24
C ALA A 561 -6.63 -5.46 13.52
N ILE A 562 -5.37 -5.63 13.14
CA ILE A 562 -4.30 -4.64 13.33
C ILE A 562 -3.47 -4.43 12.06
N ASP A 563 -3.98 -4.77 10.89
CA ASP A 563 -3.31 -4.67 9.59
C ASP A 563 -3.31 -3.23 9.02
N GLY A 564 -3.82 -2.27 9.77
CA GLY A 564 -3.88 -0.86 9.38
C GLY A 564 -5.00 -0.52 8.41
N GLN A 565 -5.81 -1.48 7.99
CA GLN A 565 -7.00 -1.28 7.16
C GLN A 565 -8.28 -1.31 8.00
N ASN A 566 -9.31 -0.65 7.50
CA ASN A 566 -10.63 -0.70 8.10
C ASN A 566 -11.70 -0.64 7.01
N PHE A 567 -12.28 -1.80 6.70
CA PHE A 567 -13.42 -1.88 5.79
C PHE A 567 -14.38 -3.03 6.17
N HIS A 568 -15.58 -2.98 5.61
CA HIS A 568 -16.70 -3.81 6.07
C HIS A 568 -17.24 -4.73 4.96
N LEU A 569 -16.38 -5.15 4.04
CA LEU A 569 -16.72 -6.09 2.97
C LEU A 569 -16.56 -7.54 3.43
N ASP A 570 -17.28 -8.44 2.76
CA ASP A 570 -17.13 -9.87 2.98
C ASP A 570 -15.86 -10.44 2.31
N VAL A 571 -15.43 -9.82 1.22
CA VAL A 571 -14.27 -10.23 0.40
C VAL A 571 -13.48 -8.99 0.00
N PRO A 572 -12.14 -8.98 0.17
CA PRO A 572 -11.34 -9.97 0.88
C PRO A 572 -11.65 -9.99 2.38
N SER A 573 -11.45 -11.14 3.01
CA SER A 573 -11.64 -11.28 4.45
C SER A 573 -10.43 -10.70 5.19
N THR A 574 -10.49 -9.43 5.59
CA THR A 574 -9.47 -8.78 6.42
C THR A 574 -10.07 -8.44 7.78
N ARG A 575 -10.46 -9.46 8.52
CA ARG A 575 -11.09 -9.34 9.83
C ARG A 575 -10.71 -10.52 10.73
N TRP A 576 -11.02 -10.39 11.99
CA TRP A 576 -11.07 -11.47 12.96
C TRP A 576 -12.51 -11.77 13.31
N THR A 577 -12.89 -13.07 13.35
CA THR A 577 -14.20 -13.47 13.86
C THR A 577 -14.13 -14.68 14.80
N THR A 578 -15.15 -14.79 15.65
CA THR A 578 -15.41 -15.94 16.52
C THR A 578 -16.41 -16.92 15.90
N TRP A 579 -16.56 -16.92 14.57
CA TRP A 579 -17.49 -17.81 13.88
C TRP A 579 -17.20 -19.27 14.22
N GLN A 580 -18.21 -20.02 14.66
CA GLN A 580 -18.12 -21.40 15.14
C GLN A 580 -17.26 -21.61 16.42
N SER A 581 -16.93 -20.58 17.17
CA SER A 581 -16.18 -20.74 18.42
C SER A 581 -16.95 -21.61 19.42
N PRO A 582 -16.31 -22.62 20.01
CA PRO A 582 -16.89 -23.42 21.08
C PRO A 582 -16.85 -22.73 22.46
N ASN A 583 -16.16 -21.60 22.58
CA ASN A 583 -15.93 -20.94 23.85
C ASN A 583 -17.20 -20.22 24.36
N ALA A 584 -17.36 -20.17 25.65
CA ALA A 584 -18.42 -19.37 26.28
C ALA A 584 -18.15 -17.85 26.22
N SER A 585 -16.87 -17.48 26.12
CA SER A 585 -16.39 -16.10 25.97
C SER A 585 -15.11 -16.08 25.14
N ASP A 586 -15.01 -15.12 24.27
CA ASP A 586 -13.82 -14.93 23.42
C ASP A 586 -13.19 -13.57 23.67
N TRP A 587 -11.94 -13.43 23.27
CA TRP A 587 -11.18 -12.18 23.34
C TRP A 587 -10.21 -12.04 22.17
N LEU A 588 -9.94 -10.80 21.80
CA LEU A 588 -8.86 -10.38 20.91
C LEU A 588 -7.89 -9.50 21.68
N ALA A 589 -6.61 -9.77 21.61
CA ALA A 589 -5.56 -9.07 22.33
C ALA A 589 -4.47 -8.54 21.40
N VAL A 590 -3.89 -7.40 21.76
CA VAL A 590 -2.66 -6.85 21.19
C VAL A 590 -1.56 -6.90 22.23
N ASP A 591 -0.44 -7.49 21.88
CA ASP A 591 0.81 -7.44 22.62
C ASP A 591 1.73 -6.42 21.94
N PHE A 592 2.01 -5.32 22.61
CA PHE A 592 2.87 -4.27 22.09
C PHE A 592 4.36 -4.61 22.18
N GLY A 593 4.72 -5.69 22.90
CA GLY A 593 6.10 -6.10 23.15
C GLY A 593 6.91 -5.16 24.04
N ALA A 594 6.36 -4.01 24.38
CA ALA A 594 6.96 -3.01 25.28
C ALA A 594 5.85 -2.17 25.94
N PRO A 595 6.13 -1.53 27.09
CA PRO A 595 5.19 -0.61 27.71
C PRO A 595 4.73 0.49 26.75
N THR A 596 3.44 0.54 26.49
CA THR A 596 2.80 1.46 25.56
C THR A 596 1.79 2.33 26.28
N THR A 597 1.74 3.62 25.95
CA THR A 597 0.74 4.56 26.48
C THR A 597 -0.56 4.40 25.71
N VAL A 598 -1.62 4.00 26.40
CA VAL A 598 -2.97 3.83 25.85
C VAL A 598 -3.85 4.97 26.31
N SER A 599 -4.32 5.81 25.38
CA SER A 599 -5.20 6.96 25.67
C SER A 599 -6.44 7.04 24.78
N ASP A 600 -6.37 6.55 23.54
CA ASP A 600 -7.48 6.55 22.57
C ASP A 600 -7.49 5.18 21.87
N VAL A 601 -8.47 4.35 22.21
CA VAL A 601 -8.67 3.03 21.60
C VAL A 601 -9.88 3.10 20.70
N ARG A 602 -9.77 2.54 19.49
CA ARG A 602 -10.85 2.49 18.50
C ARG A 602 -11.07 1.07 18.07
N ILE A 603 -12.32 0.65 18.08
CA ILE A 603 -12.74 -0.70 17.74
C ILE A 603 -13.82 -0.61 16.68
N ASP A 604 -13.62 -1.30 15.56
CA ASP A 604 -14.63 -1.47 14.53
C ASP A 604 -15.16 -2.90 14.57
N PHE A 605 -16.45 -3.03 14.93
CA PHE A 605 -17.11 -4.33 14.96
C PHE A 605 -17.64 -4.67 13.56
N TYR A 606 -17.26 -5.84 13.07
CA TYR A 606 -17.82 -6.42 11.87
C TYR A 606 -19.24 -6.95 12.15
N ASP A 607 -20.17 -6.62 11.27
CA ASP A 607 -21.56 -7.05 11.34
C ASP A 607 -22.05 -7.36 9.93
N ASP A 608 -22.29 -8.64 9.63
CA ASP A 608 -22.77 -9.11 8.32
C ASP A 608 -24.29 -9.09 8.19
N GLY A 609 -24.99 -8.61 9.23
CA GLY A 609 -26.46 -8.66 9.32
C GLY A 609 -27.02 -10.08 9.50
N GLY A 610 -26.15 -11.07 9.67
CA GLY A 610 -26.45 -12.49 9.73
C GLY A 610 -25.91 -13.19 10.97
N GLY A 611 -24.90 -14.02 10.79
CA GLY A 611 -24.30 -14.85 11.84
C GLY A 611 -23.23 -14.18 12.69
N VAL A 612 -22.55 -13.17 12.15
CA VAL A 612 -21.59 -12.33 12.89
C VAL A 612 -22.26 -11.00 13.21
N ARG A 613 -22.31 -10.64 14.47
CA ARG A 613 -23.10 -9.49 14.94
C ARG A 613 -22.33 -8.59 15.88
N THR A 614 -22.72 -7.34 15.93
CA THR A 614 -22.27 -6.38 16.93
C THR A 614 -22.51 -6.95 18.34
N PRO A 615 -21.54 -6.91 19.26
CA PRO A 615 -21.71 -7.40 20.61
C PRO A 615 -22.70 -6.55 21.42
N ASP A 616 -23.39 -7.16 22.41
CA ASP A 616 -24.22 -6.41 23.34
C ASP A 616 -23.42 -5.43 24.19
N THR A 617 -22.25 -5.87 24.65
CA THR A 617 -21.28 -5.09 25.43
C THR A 617 -19.87 -5.63 25.17
N TYR A 618 -18.86 -4.91 25.63
CA TYR A 618 -17.49 -5.40 25.65
C TYR A 618 -16.71 -4.86 26.85
N ALA A 619 -15.70 -5.60 27.28
CA ALA A 619 -14.71 -5.10 28.23
C ALA A 619 -13.41 -4.76 27.49
N LEU A 620 -12.81 -3.60 27.78
CA LEU A 620 -11.44 -3.29 27.44
C LEU A 620 -10.58 -3.57 28.66
N GLN A 621 -9.62 -4.50 28.52
CA GLN A 621 -8.77 -4.96 29.62
C GLN A 621 -7.30 -4.78 29.27
N TYR A 622 -6.48 -4.57 30.27
CA TYR A 622 -5.02 -4.49 30.16
C TYR A 622 -4.36 -5.51 31.08
N GLN A 623 -3.15 -5.89 30.73
CA GLN A 623 -2.34 -6.73 31.63
C GLN A 623 -1.54 -5.83 32.57
N ASN A 624 -1.78 -5.96 33.87
CA ASN A 624 -1.07 -5.17 34.87
C ASN A 624 0.35 -5.69 35.10
N SER A 625 1.15 -5.00 35.93
CA SER A 625 2.54 -5.36 36.21
C SER A 625 2.73 -6.73 36.86
N ALA A 626 1.67 -7.32 37.43
CA ALA A 626 1.66 -8.67 37.95
C ALA A 626 1.30 -9.74 36.93
N GLY A 627 1.06 -9.35 35.64
CA GLY A 627 0.65 -10.25 34.56
C GLY A 627 -0.83 -10.62 34.60
N VAL A 628 -1.65 -9.95 35.41
CA VAL A 628 -3.08 -10.21 35.55
C VAL A 628 -3.90 -9.26 34.69
N TRP A 629 -4.91 -9.79 33.99
CA TRP A 629 -5.86 -9.00 33.26
C TRP A 629 -6.84 -8.26 34.18
N ALA A 630 -6.99 -6.95 33.94
CA ALA A 630 -7.89 -6.09 34.69
C ALA A 630 -8.59 -5.13 33.72
N ASP A 631 -9.77 -4.66 34.06
CA ASP A 631 -10.47 -3.66 33.26
C ASP A 631 -9.66 -2.36 33.22
N ALA A 632 -9.54 -1.76 32.04
CA ALA A 632 -8.87 -0.48 31.89
C ALA A 632 -9.63 0.60 32.67
N PRO A 633 -8.96 1.37 33.53
CA PRO A 633 -9.61 2.41 34.33
C PRO A 633 -9.99 3.63 33.44
N GLY A 634 -10.86 4.50 33.99
CA GLY A 634 -11.14 5.82 33.38
C GLY A 634 -11.71 5.83 31.96
N GLN A 635 -12.38 4.76 31.54
CA GLN A 635 -12.93 4.63 30.19
C GLN A 635 -14.11 5.57 29.93
N GLN A 636 -14.02 6.35 28.86
CA GLN A 636 -15.11 7.15 28.32
C GLN A 636 -15.42 6.62 26.91
N ARG A 637 -16.61 6.09 26.68
CA ARG A 637 -17.00 5.42 25.43
C ARG A 637 -17.91 6.29 24.59
N SER A 638 -17.64 6.31 23.28
CA SER A 638 -18.47 6.98 22.28
C SER A 638 -18.52 6.11 21.01
N PRO A 639 -19.67 5.52 20.69
CA PRO A 639 -20.94 5.51 21.42
C PRO A 639 -20.88 4.75 22.77
N ALA A 640 -21.83 4.98 23.65
CA ALA A 640 -21.89 4.34 24.97
C ALA A 640 -22.17 2.83 24.89
N THR A 641 -22.95 2.42 23.89
CA THR A 641 -23.21 1.01 23.51
C THR A 641 -22.53 0.69 22.19
N PRO A 642 -22.05 -0.55 21.98
CA PRO A 642 -21.40 -0.93 20.74
C PRO A 642 -22.30 -0.72 19.52
N VAL A 643 -21.70 -0.25 18.45
CA VAL A 643 -22.35 -0.10 17.13
C VAL A 643 -21.49 -0.81 16.10
N GLY A 644 -22.09 -1.64 15.27
CA GLY A 644 -21.43 -2.31 14.16
C GLY A 644 -21.21 -1.36 12.98
N ARG A 645 -20.21 -1.64 12.18
CA ARG A 645 -19.85 -0.88 10.97
C ARG A 645 -19.60 0.62 11.26
N ALA A 646 -19.01 0.88 12.43
CA ALA A 646 -18.71 2.23 12.91
C ALA A 646 -17.60 2.18 13.96
N VAL A 647 -16.88 3.27 14.10
CA VAL A 647 -15.82 3.41 15.11
C VAL A 647 -16.43 3.49 16.53
N ASN A 648 -16.08 2.55 17.38
CA ASN A 648 -16.37 2.58 18.80
C ASN A 648 -15.15 3.09 19.54
N ARG A 649 -15.13 4.37 19.89
CA ARG A 649 -14.00 5.05 20.52
C ARG A 649 -14.06 4.93 22.04
N ILE A 650 -12.90 4.65 22.63
CA ILE A 650 -12.69 4.61 24.08
C ILE A 650 -11.55 5.54 24.44
N VAL A 651 -11.83 6.62 25.12
CA VAL A 651 -10.80 7.48 25.72
C VAL A 651 -10.49 6.94 27.12
N VAL A 652 -9.19 6.70 27.38
CA VAL A 652 -8.70 6.25 28.68
C VAL A 652 -8.02 7.43 29.38
N ASP A 653 -8.63 7.94 30.45
CA ASP A 653 -8.16 9.09 31.21
C ASP A 653 -8.15 8.80 32.72
N PRO A 654 -6.99 8.88 33.39
CA PRO A 654 -5.65 9.18 32.87
C PRO A 654 -5.12 8.07 31.92
N PRO A 655 -4.20 8.41 31.02
CA PRO A 655 -3.60 7.41 30.12
C PRO A 655 -2.99 6.23 30.88
N LEU A 656 -3.22 5.04 30.33
CA LEU A 656 -2.74 3.77 30.89
C LEU A 656 -1.42 3.38 30.22
N ILE A 657 -0.48 2.81 30.98
CA ILE A 657 0.75 2.22 30.44
C ILE A 657 0.67 0.70 30.62
N THR A 658 0.76 -0.04 29.51
CA THR A 658 0.70 -1.50 29.50
C THR A 658 1.45 -2.11 28.32
N ASP A 659 1.91 -3.35 28.48
CA ASP A 659 2.50 -4.13 27.39
C ASP A 659 1.41 -4.82 26.56
N ARG A 660 0.21 -5.05 27.12
CA ARG A 660 -0.86 -5.83 26.50
C ARG A 660 -2.23 -5.26 26.78
N LEU A 661 -3.03 -5.21 25.71
CA LEU A 661 -4.43 -4.78 25.74
C LEU A 661 -5.30 -5.88 25.15
N ARG A 662 -6.53 -6.07 25.65
CA ARG A 662 -7.49 -6.96 25.00
C ARG A 662 -8.92 -6.43 25.06
N VAL A 663 -9.69 -6.85 24.07
CA VAL A 663 -11.14 -6.66 23.98
C VAL A 663 -11.81 -7.98 24.27
N VAL A 664 -12.78 -7.99 25.20
CA VAL A 664 -13.59 -9.16 25.54
C VAL A 664 -15.05 -8.82 25.22
N PRO A 665 -15.53 -9.13 24.01
CA PRO A 665 -16.90 -8.85 23.61
C PRO A 665 -17.88 -9.87 24.19
N ALA A 666 -19.06 -9.40 24.59
CA ALA A 666 -20.18 -10.25 24.99
C ALA A 666 -21.07 -10.55 23.75
N ARG A 667 -21.33 -11.83 23.51
CA ARG A 667 -22.13 -12.26 22.34
C ARG A 667 -23.54 -11.74 22.38
N ASN A 668 -24.05 -11.24 21.26
CA ASN A 668 -25.41 -10.82 21.07
C ASN A 668 -26.28 -12.01 20.63
N GLY A 669 -27.16 -12.48 21.51
CA GLY A 669 -28.13 -13.53 21.18
C GLY A 669 -27.53 -14.84 20.67
N GLY A 670 -26.27 -15.14 21.02
CA GLY A 670 -25.55 -16.33 20.56
C GLY A 670 -24.86 -16.19 19.21
N GLY A 671 -24.91 -15.00 18.56
CA GLY A 671 -24.18 -14.71 17.33
C GLY A 671 -22.65 -14.71 17.56
N ALA A 672 -21.89 -14.94 16.51
CA ALA A 672 -20.45 -14.74 16.52
C ALA A 672 -20.11 -13.24 16.55
N ILE A 673 -18.92 -12.90 17.02
CA ILE A 673 -18.41 -11.53 17.04
C ILE A 673 -17.30 -11.41 15.99
N GLY A 674 -17.21 -10.24 15.34
CA GLY A 674 -16.14 -9.89 14.43
C GLY A 674 -15.56 -8.51 14.76
N ILE A 675 -14.26 -8.34 14.50
CA ILE A 675 -13.54 -7.07 14.60
C ILE A 675 -12.76 -6.90 13.31
N THR A 676 -12.97 -5.77 12.62
CA THR A 676 -12.22 -5.36 11.43
C THR A 676 -11.00 -4.53 11.81
N ALA A 677 -11.11 -3.71 12.85
CA ALA A 677 -9.97 -2.92 13.33
C ALA A 677 -9.95 -2.77 14.86
N LEU A 678 -8.78 -2.93 15.45
CA LEU A 678 -8.45 -2.58 16.83
C LEU A 678 -7.23 -1.67 16.82
N GLN A 679 -7.44 -0.40 17.08
CA GLN A 679 -6.44 0.66 16.96
C GLN A 679 -6.16 1.31 18.30
N VAL A 680 -4.93 1.73 18.53
CA VAL A 680 -4.49 2.42 19.75
C VAL A 680 -3.76 3.69 19.37
N TRP A 681 -4.49 4.79 19.36
CA TRP A 681 -4.00 6.07 18.89
C TRP A 681 -3.43 6.92 19.99
N ARG A 682 -2.30 7.56 19.74
CA ARG A 682 -1.73 8.61 20.60
C ARG A 682 -1.28 9.80 19.77
N GLN A 683 -1.17 10.95 20.40
CA GLN A 683 -0.65 12.16 19.78
C GLN A 683 0.88 12.18 19.92
N PRO A 684 1.67 12.09 18.83
CA PRO A 684 3.09 12.39 18.87
C PRO A 684 3.31 13.90 19.03
N ASP A 685 4.55 14.33 19.35
CA ASP A 685 4.91 15.73 19.19
C ASP A 685 5.03 16.06 17.68
N PRO A 686 4.12 16.84 17.08
CA PRO A 686 4.10 17.09 15.64
C PRO A 686 5.32 17.90 15.16
N ARG A 687 6.15 18.39 16.06
CA ARG A 687 7.38 19.15 15.77
C ARG A 687 8.62 18.29 15.72
N LEU A 688 8.54 17.06 16.22
CA LEU A 688 9.62 16.07 16.23
C LEU A 688 9.20 14.90 15.38
N ALA A 689 10.09 14.44 14.50
CA ALA A 689 9.98 13.18 13.78
C ALA A 689 11.12 12.25 14.23
N ALA A 690 10.78 11.18 14.93
CA ALA A 690 11.74 10.15 15.33
C ALA A 690 11.66 8.96 14.39
N ARG A 691 12.83 8.44 13.98
CA ARG A 691 12.92 7.23 13.14
C ARG A 691 14.19 6.45 13.45
N PHE A 692 14.19 5.18 13.08
CA PHE A 692 15.42 4.40 12.98
C PHE A 692 16.07 4.58 11.61
N THR A 693 17.35 4.26 11.49
CA THR A 693 18.08 4.27 10.20
C THR A 693 18.06 2.91 9.50
N SER A 694 17.46 1.91 10.12
CA SER A 694 17.25 0.55 9.60
C SER A 694 15.81 0.12 9.83
N ASP A 695 15.28 -0.75 8.97
CA ASP A 695 13.89 -1.21 9.02
C ASP A 695 13.69 -2.37 9.97
N SER A 696 14.76 -3.07 10.28
CA SER A 696 14.77 -4.16 11.25
C SER A 696 16.08 -4.20 12.00
N LEU A 697 16.09 -4.87 13.14
CA LEU A 697 17.28 -5.10 13.95
C LEU A 697 17.49 -6.59 14.12
N ALA A 698 18.53 -7.13 13.51
CA ALA A 698 18.99 -8.48 13.79
C ALA A 698 19.69 -8.50 15.15
N VAL A 699 19.24 -9.36 16.06
CA VAL A 699 19.76 -9.49 17.41
C VAL A 699 19.99 -10.95 17.78
N ASP A 700 20.88 -11.19 18.73
CA ASP A 700 21.07 -12.50 19.34
C ASP A 700 21.07 -12.41 20.86
N ALA A 701 20.58 -13.46 21.52
CA ALA A 701 20.58 -13.56 22.96
C ALA A 701 22.02 -13.51 23.51
N GLY A 702 22.26 -12.69 24.52
CA GLY A 702 23.58 -12.48 25.13
C GLY A 702 24.52 -11.57 24.35
N THR A 703 24.06 -10.94 23.24
CA THR A 703 24.89 -10.07 22.42
C THR A 703 24.58 -8.59 22.60
N THR A 704 25.51 -7.75 22.15
CA THR A 704 25.28 -6.30 22.04
C THR A 704 25.37 -5.91 20.57
N THR A 705 24.32 -5.24 20.08
CA THR A 705 24.24 -4.74 18.70
C THR A 705 24.14 -3.23 18.69
N THR A 706 24.46 -2.61 17.56
CA THR A 706 24.41 -1.15 17.40
C THR A 706 23.17 -0.74 16.66
N VAL A 707 22.43 0.24 17.19
CA VAL A 707 21.24 0.84 16.58
C VAL A 707 21.46 2.34 16.42
N GLN A 708 20.99 2.90 15.34
CA GLN A 708 21.06 4.34 15.10
C GLN A 708 19.64 4.90 14.95
N THR A 709 19.39 6.00 15.65
CA THR A 709 18.14 6.76 15.61
C THR A 709 18.37 8.16 15.07
N ARG A 710 17.38 8.71 14.39
CA ARG A 710 17.35 10.09 13.90
C ARG A 710 16.10 10.79 14.42
N VAL A 711 16.26 11.97 14.98
CA VAL A 711 15.18 12.83 15.40
C VAL A 711 15.33 14.16 14.70
N THR A 712 14.36 14.51 13.84
CA THR A 712 14.36 15.76 13.08
C THR A 712 13.31 16.71 13.66
N ALA A 713 13.64 17.98 13.83
CA ALA A 713 12.73 19.00 14.30
C ALA A 713 12.20 19.84 13.10
N SER A 714 10.90 19.97 12.95
CA SER A 714 10.28 20.89 11.98
C SER A 714 10.32 22.35 12.42
N LYS A 715 10.43 22.59 13.73
CA LYS A 715 10.60 23.90 14.37
C LYS A 715 11.71 23.82 15.41
N THR A 716 12.25 24.96 15.83
CA THR A 716 13.22 24.98 16.94
C THR A 716 12.55 24.53 18.23
N ILE A 717 13.06 23.48 18.85
CA ILE A 717 12.51 22.83 20.04
C ILE A 717 13.55 22.79 21.15
N PRO A 718 13.24 23.31 22.35
CA PRO A 718 14.13 23.23 23.49
C PRO A 718 14.04 21.84 24.16
N ASP A 719 15.13 21.47 24.86
CA ASP A 719 15.27 20.26 25.71
C ASP A 719 14.75 18.98 25.04
N VAL A 720 15.31 18.64 23.88
CA VAL A 720 14.97 17.38 23.19
C VAL A 720 15.80 16.25 23.78
N ARG A 721 15.11 15.20 24.21
CA ARG A 721 15.69 13.96 24.76
C ARG A 721 15.24 12.78 23.94
N VAL A 722 16.19 11.92 23.59
CA VAL A 722 15.93 10.67 22.87
C VAL A 722 16.20 9.52 23.81
N SER A 723 15.31 8.55 23.84
CA SER A 723 15.44 7.32 24.60
C SER A 723 14.98 6.14 23.78
N LEU A 724 15.45 4.93 24.13
CA LEU A 724 14.89 3.70 23.63
C LEU A 724 14.00 3.08 24.72
N GLU A 725 12.80 2.69 24.32
CA GLU A 725 11.99 1.73 25.09
C GLU A 725 12.35 0.34 24.59
N LEU A 726 12.75 -0.50 25.52
CA LEU A 726 13.30 -1.81 25.25
C LEU A 726 12.44 -2.91 25.86
N PRO A 727 12.44 -4.10 25.26
CA PRO A 727 11.86 -5.27 25.88
C PRO A 727 12.42 -5.51 27.31
N ARG A 728 11.64 -6.19 28.12
CA ARG A 728 12.02 -6.46 29.50
C ARG A 728 13.37 -7.18 29.60
N GLY A 729 14.27 -6.65 30.41
CA GLY A 729 15.60 -7.21 30.61
C GLY A 729 16.67 -6.76 29.62
N TRP A 730 16.28 -6.10 28.52
CA TRP A 730 17.23 -5.49 27.58
C TRP A 730 17.77 -4.18 28.15
N THR A 731 18.97 -3.79 27.72
CA THR A 731 19.56 -2.51 28.10
C THR A 731 20.09 -1.76 26.89
N ALA A 732 20.06 -0.42 26.91
CA ALA A 732 20.67 0.41 25.88
C ALA A 732 21.60 1.47 26.52
N ARG A 733 22.69 1.77 25.83
CA ARG A 733 23.60 2.86 26.20
C ARG A 733 23.86 3.73 24.96
N PRO A 734 23.65 5.04 25.03
CA PRO A 734 23.98 5.92 23.93
C PRO A 734 25.52 6.04 23.78
N ARG A 735 26.03 5.86 22.56
CA ARG A 735 27.43 6.16 22.20
C ARG A 735 27.61 7.62 21.79
N THR A 736 26.55 8.26 21.30
CA THR A 736 26.55 9.67 20.91
C THR A 736 25.47 10.43 21.69
N ALA A 737 25.40 11.74 21.53
CA ALA A 737 24.44 12.56 22.27
C ALA A 737 23.00 12.06 22.08
N ALA A 738 22.31 11.80 23.21
CA ALA A 738 20.89 11.45 23.24
C ALA A 738 20.02 12.60 23.80
N GLN A 739 20.64 13.76 24.06
CA GLN A 739 19.95 14.97 24.54
C GLN A 739 20.64 16.19 23.96
N VAL A 740 19.85 17.18 23.58
CA VAL A 740 20.35 18.52 23.19
C VAL A 740 19.48 19.59 23.85
N PRO A 741 20.09 20.67 24.34
CA PRO A 741 19.34 21.76 24.97
C PRO A 741 18.41 22.48 23.99
N VAL A 742 18.77 22.49 22.70
CA VAL A 742 17.94 23.04 21.63
C VAL A 742 18.21 22.25 20.35
N LEU A 743 17.17 21.78 19.68
CA LEU A 743 17.21 21.23 18.33
C LEU A 743 16.60 22.28 17.38
N ALA A 744 17.43 22.86 16.50
CA ALA A 744 17.00 23.91 15.59
C ALA A 744 16.03 23.38 14.51
N ALA A 745 15.22 24.25 13.95
CA ALA A 745 14.33 23.90 12.83
C ALA A 745 15.15 23.32 11.66
N GLY A 746 14.71 22.17 11.11
CA GLY A 746 15.38 21.43 10.06
C GLY A 746 16.61 20.64 10.50
N ALA A 747 17.04 20.75 11.77
CA ALA A 747 18.18 20.02 12.29
C ALA A 747 17.78 18.58 12.69
N THR A 748 18.76 17.67 12.60
CA THR A 748 18.61 16.27 12.99
C THR A 748 19.58 15.92 14.10
N LEU A 749 19.06 15.36 15.20
CA LEU A 749 19.82 14.70 16.24
C LEU A 749 19.95 13.22 15.88
N THR A 750 21.18 12.78 15.59
CA THR A 750 21.49 11.36 15.35
C THR A 750 22.13 10.77 16.58
N THR A 751 21.48 9.73 17.15
CA THR A 751 21.99 9.00 18.31
C THR A 751 22.31 7.56 17.93
N THR A 752 23.53 7.12 18.24
CA THR A 752 23.95 5.72 18.12
C THR A 752 23.89 5.06 19.47
N TRP A 753 23.28 3.89 19.55
CA TRP A 753 23.01 3.12 20.74
C TRP A 753 23.71 1.76 20.71
N ASP A 754 24.26 1.32 21.83
CA ASP A 754 24.54 -0.08 22.09
C ASP A 754 23.35 -0.70 22.78
N VAL A 755 22.68 -1.64 22.11
CA VAL A 755 21.55 -2.40 22.65
C VAL A 755 22.06 -3.78 23.04
N THR A 756 21.96 -4.12 24.33
CA THR A 756 22.35 -5.43 24.86
C THR A 756 21.14 -6.28 25.11
N VAL A 757 21.12 -7.43 24.50
CA VAL A 757 20.08 -8.46 24.63
C VAL A 757 20.50 -9.43 25.73
N PRO A 758 19.66 -9.72 26.76
CA PRO A 758 20.03 -10.68 27.79
C PRO A 758 20.17 -12.09 27.23
N ALA A 759 21.06 -12.89 27.81
CA ALA A 759 21.26 -14.28 27.42
C ALA A 759 20.00 -15.16 27.59
N THR A 760 19.07 -14.73 28.44
CA THR A 760 17.79 -15.39 28.69
C THR A 760 16.66 -14.89 27.79
N ALA A 761 16.93 -13.97 26.85
CA ALA A 761 15.92 -13.50 25.91
C ALA A 761 15.46 -14.66 25.02
N ASP A 762 14.13 -14.79 24.88
CA ASP A 762 13.57 -15.73 23.90
C ASP A 762 13.85 -15.17 22.51
N PRO A 763 14.69 -15.86 21.71
CA PRO A 763 15.03 -15.40 20.38
C PRO A 763 13.83 -15.35 19.39
N LEU A 764 12.72 -15.98 19.72
CA LEU A 764 11.54 -16.03 18.88
C LEU A 764 10.52 -14.95 19.21
N ALA A 765 10.71 -14.25 20.30
CA ALA A 765 9.70 -13.27 20.74
C ALA A 765 9.61 -12.03 19.83
N GLY A 766 10.56 -11.81 18.88
CA GLY A 766 10.52 -10.70 17.93
C GLY A 766 10.11 -9.37 18.58
N LEU A 767 10.71 -9.03 19.73
CA LEU A 767 10.29 -7.92 20.57
C LEU A 767 10.67 -6.57 19.93
N PRO A 768 9.80 -5.57 19.86
CA PRO A 768 10.14 -4.29 19.24
C PRO A 768 11.08 -3.47 20.13
N VAL A 769 11.97 -2.72 19.49
CA VAL A 769 12.67 -1.59 20.10
C VAL A 769 11.94 -0.32 19.66
N ARG A 770 11.61 0.55 20.59
CA ARG A 770 10.98 1.85 20.29
C ARG A 770 11.95 2.98 20.54
N VAL A 771 12.05 3.94 19.60
CA VAL A 771 12.68 5.23 19.87
C VAL A 771 11.61 6.22 20.32
N LEU A 772 11.90 6.99 21.36
CA LEU A 772 11.07 8.09 21.83
C LEU A 772 11.90 9.37 21.85
N ALA A 773 11.43 10.38 21.13
CA ALA A 773 11.92 11.75 21.25
C ALA A 773 10.93 12.55 22.09
N ARG A 774 11.39 13.11 23.19
CA ARG A 774 10.58 13.87 24.16
C ARG A 774 11.03 15.33 24.21
N SER A 775 10.05 16.21 24.34
CA SER A 775 10.26 17.62 24.65
C SER A 775 9.17 18.09 25.65
N ALA A 776 9.23 19.32 26.11
CA ALA A 776 8.18 19.90 26.95
C ALA A 776 6.78 19.95 26.29
N SER A 777 6.71 19.77 24.98
CA SER A 777 5.49 19.91 24.18
C SER A 777 4.94 18.58 23.66
N GLY A 778 5.55 17.44 24.00
CA GLY A 778 5.04 16.13 23.60
C GLY A 778 6.13 15.09 23.31
N VAL A 779 5.70 13.98 22.74
CA VAL A 779 6.54 12.80 22.46
C VAL A 779 6.31 12.37 21.01
N SER A 780 7.40 12.12 20.29
CA SER A 780 7.38 11.44 18.99
C SER A 780 8.14 10.12 19.10
N GLY A 781 7.74 9.12 18.33
CA GLY A 781 8.39 7.82 18.38
C GLY A 781 8.26 7.02 17.09
N ALA A 782 9.09 5.99 16.98
CA ALA A 782 9.04 4.97 15.94
C ALA A 782 9.36 3.60 16.52
N VAL A 783 8.92 2.55 15.84
CA VAL A 783 9.14 1.16 16.24
C VAL A 783 10.13 0.52 15.27
N LEU A 784 11.11 -0.20 15.80
CA LEU A 784 12.02 -1.03 15.05
C LEU A 784 11.73 -2.49 15.37
N PRO A 785 11.18 -3.28 14.45
CA PRO A 785 11.00 -4.71 14.68
C PRO A 785 12.36 -5.37 14.83
N THR A 786 12.48 -6.27 15.79
CA THR A 786 13.68 -7.10 15.92
C THR A 786 13.44 -8.44 15.23
N SER A 787 14.42 -8.90 14.49
CA SER A 787 14.41 -10.23 13.90
C SER A 787 15.67 -10.98 14.33
N TYR A 788 15.50 -12.26 14.63
CA TYR A 788 16.63 -13.18 14.86
C TYR A 788 16.96 -13.89 13.58
N GLN A 789 17.42 -13.14 12.58
CA GLN A 789 17.75 -13.71 11.29
C GLN A 789 19.26 -13.92 11.19
N PHE A 790 19.64 -15.18 11.29
CA PHE A 790 20.97 -15.60 10.91
C PHE A 790 20.92 -16.15 9.51
N ALA A 791 21.82 -15.70 8.65
CA ALA A 791 22.06 -16.34 7.37
C ALA A 791 22.66 -17.74 7.57
N PRO A 792 22.55 -18.64 6.60
CA PRO A 792 23.18 -19.97 6.68
C PRO A 792 24.67 -19.96 7.02
N ASP A 793 25.39 -18.92 6.65
CA ASP A 793 26.83 -18.76 6.96
C ASP A 793 27.14 -18.49 8.43
N ASP A 794 26.15 -18.05 9.21
CA ASP A 794 26.27 -17.88 10.68
C ASP A 794 26.19 -19.22 11.44
N TYR A 795 26.12 -20.33 10.72
CA TYR A 795 26.14 -21.71 11.24
C TYR A 795 27.45 -22.41 10.87
N PRO A 796 28.56 -22.13 11.60
CA PRO A 796 29.90 -22.54 11.18
C PRO A 796 30.22 -24.02 11.44
N VAL A 797 29.47 -24.70 12.34
CA VAL A 797 29.80 -26.05 12.73
C VAL A 797 29.08 -27.06 11.84
N THR A 798 29.80 -27.84 11.06
CA THR A 798 29.25 -28.86 10.20
C THR A 798 28.85 -30.09 11.03
N LEU A 799 27.59 -30.46 10.92
CA LEU A 799 27.01 -31.71 11.50
C LEU A 799 27.11 -32.86 10.49
N TRP A 800 26.79 -32.58 9.24
CA TRP A 800 26.80 -33.51 8.13
C TRP A 800 27.18 -32.80 6.84
N ASP A 801 27.98 -33.44 6.01
CA ASP A 801 28.37 -32.93 4.70
C ASP A 801 28.50 -34.09 3.73
N ASP A 802 27.75 -34.06 2.66
CA ASP A 802 27.72 -35.08 1.63
C ASP A 802 27.81 -34.39 0.25
N ASP A 803 28.95 -34.56 -0.39
CA ASP A 803 29.24 -34.08 -1.74
C ASP A 803 28.96 -35.16 -2.80
N PHE A 804 28.37 -36.26 -2.39
CA PHE A 804 28.05 -37.42 -3.22
C PHE A 804 29.23 -38.00 -4.00
N SER A 805 30.48 -37.71 -3.57
CA SER A 805 31.69 -38.33 -4.13
C SER A 805 31.77 -39.82 -3.82
N ALA A 806 31.04 -40.28 -2.81
CA ALA A 806 30.83 -41.67 -2.45
C ALA A 806 29.34 -41.94 -2.20
N ASP A 807 28.88 -43.13 -2.51
CA ASP A 807 27.49 -43.52 -2.21
C ASP A 807 27.32 -43.75 -0.70
N ARG A 808 26.62 -42.82 -0.06
CA ARG A 808 26.25 -42.84 1.37
C ARG A 808 24.77 -42.98 1.61
N LEU A 809 23.97 -43.37 0.60
CA LEU A 809 22.51 -43.49 0.74
C LEU A 809 22.10 -44.39 1.91
N ALA A 810 22.85 -45.46 2.16
CA ALA A 810 22.60 -46.37 3.28
C ALA A 810 22.80 -45.73 4.67
N GLN A 811 23.43 -44.57 4.77
CA GLN A 811 23.60 -43.83 6.02
C GLN A 811 22.43 -42.89 6.32
N TYR A 812 21.64 -42.53 5.32
CA TYR A 812 20.42 -41.75 5.52
C TYR A 812 19.28 -42.69 5.96
N ARG A 813 18.42 -42.16 6.81
CA ARG A 813 17.10 -42.75 6.99
C ARG A 813 16.21 -42.24 5.86
N ILE A 814 15.86 -43.12 4.94
CA ILE A 814 15.03 -42.79 3.79
C ILE A 814 13.62 -43.26 4.08
N ASP A 815 12.66 -42.36 3.93
CA ASP A 815 11.26 -42.63 4.16
C ASP A 815 10.39 -41.91 3.10
N HIS A 816 9.13 -42.29 2.97
CA HIS A 816 8.19 -41.68 2.04
C HIS A 816 6.76 -41.82 2.57
N PRO A 817 5.85 -40.87 2.21
CA PRO A 817 4.43 -40.98 2.53
C PRO A 817 3.81 -42.26 1.95
N ALA A 818 2.87 -42.89 2.66
CA ALA A 818 2.23 -44.13 2.21
C ALA A 818 1.51 -43.98 0.83
N ALA A 819 1.11 -42.77 0.46
CA ALA A 819 0.44 -42.46 -0.80
C ALA A 819 1.39 -42.17 -1.97
N GLU A 820 2.68 -41.92 -1.71
CA GLU A 820 3.68 -41.53 -2.72
C GLU A 820 4.92 -42.44 -2.60
N PRO A 821 5.21 -43.28 -3.62
CA PRO A 821 6.38 -44.18 -3.58
C PRO A 821 7.68 -43.36 -3.58
N SER A 822 8.77 -43.97 -3.09
CA SER A 822 10.10 -43.36 -3.22
C SER A 822 10.55 -43.33 -4.68
N PRO A 823 11.11 -42.22 -5.17
CA PRO A 823 11.76 -42.18 -6.48
C PRO A 823 12.99 -43.11 -6.50
N ALA A 824 13.44 -43.47 -7.68
CA ALA A 824 14.71 -44.17 -7.85
C ALA A 824 15.87 -43.21 -7.47
N LEU A 825 16.61 -43.55 -6.41
CA LEU A 825 17.75 -42.77 -5.94
C LEU A 825 19.05 -43.42 -6.40
N ALA A 826 19.96 -42.63 -6.94
CA ALA A 826 21.29 -43.09 -7.36
C ALA A 826 22.34 -42.01 -7.07
N VAL A 827 23.51 -42.44 -6.59
CA VAL A 827 24.70 -41.58 -6.42
C VAL A 827 25.72 -42.01 -7.44
N ALA A 828 26.09 -41.10 -8.34
CA ALA A 828 27.09 -41.33 -9.37
C ALA A 828 27.78 -40.02 -9.78
N GLY A 829 29.09 -40.05 -9.96
CA GLY A 829 29.85 -38.90 -10.49
C GLY A 829 29.81 -37.64 -9.62
N GLY A 830 29.63 -37.76 -8.31
CA GLY A 830 29.51 -36.61 -7.40
C GLY A 830 28.12 -35.97 -7.38
N THR A 831 27.11 -36.73 -7.75
CA THR A 831 25.72 -36.21 -7.80
C THR A 831 24.75 -37.24 -7.26
N LEU A 832 23.82 -36.83 -6.41
CA LEU A 832 22.63 -37.59 -6.06
C LEU A 832 21.54 -37.30 -7.08
N THR A 833 21.01 -38.31 -7.73
CA THR A 833 19.88 -38.19 -8.65
C THR A 833 18.67 -38.92 -8.10
N ALA A 834 17.52 -38.29 -8.11
CA ALA A 834 16.20 -38.85 -7.92
C ALA A 834 15.47 -38.87 -9.26
N ALA A 835 14.90 -40.00 -9.66
CA ALA A 835 14.18 -40.16 -10.92
C ALA A 835 12.87 -40.92 -10.71
N ALA A 836 11.79 -40.46 -11.33
CA ALA A 836 10.50 -41.13 -11.28
C ALA A 836 9.70 -40.89 -12.58
N PRO A 837 8.97 -41.92 -13.06
CA PRO A 837 8.08 -41.78 -14.23
C PRO A 837 6.68 -41.28 -13.85
N SER A 838 6.39 -41.14 -12.58
CA SER A 838 5.12 -40.68 -12.00
C SER A 838 5.37 -40.12 -10.62
N ARG A 839 4.34 -39.60 -9.96
CA ARG A 839 4.43 -39.01 -8.63
C ARG A 839 5.18 -39.91 -7.64
N ALA A 840 6.25 -39.39 -7.06
CA ALA A 840 7.10 -40.05 -6.11
C ALA A 840 7.74 -39.02 -5.15
N PHE A 841 7.96 -39.41 -3.90
CA PHE A 841 8.58 -38.58 -2.90
C PHE A 841 9.50 -39.38 -1.97
N ALA A 842 10.68 -38.86 -1.70
CA ALA A 842 11.57 -39.43 -0.67
C ALA A 842 12.07 -38.31 0.25
N VAL A 843 12.11 -38.62 1.55
CA VAL A 843 12.74 -37.80 2.59
C VAL A 843 14.00 -38.51 3.06
N LEU A 844 15.13 -37.80 3.01
CA LEU A 844 16.44 -38.31 3.42
C LEU A 844 16.88 -37.57 4.69
N ALA A 845 16.73 -38.21 5.84
CA ALA A 845 17.16 -37.66 7.12
C ALA A 845 18.60 -38.09 7.43
N ALA A 846 19.46 -37.15 7.75
CA ALA A 846 20.85 -37.40 8.08
C ALA A 846 20.98 -38.16 9.43
N PRO A 847 22.04 -38.97 9.63
CA PRO A 847 22.26 -39.70 10.86
C PRO A 847 22.81 -38.82 11.99
N VAL A 848 22.29 -37.59 12.10
CA VAL A 848 22.69 -36.61 13.10
C VAL A 848 21.44 -36.02 13.77
N ALA A 849 21.56 -35.56 15.00
CA ALA A 849 20.47 -34.91 15.71
C ALA A 849 20.44 -33.42 15.35
N ALA A 850 19.24 -32.85 15.32
CA ALA A 850 19.09 -31.38 15.29
C ALA A 850 19.68 -30.76 16.56
N SER A 851 20.28 -29.61 16.44
CA SER A 851 20.89 -28.89 17.54
C SER A 851 19.89 -27.92 18.18
N ALA A 852 19.91 -27.82 19.53
CA ALA A 852 19.18 -26.82 20.28
C ALA A 852 19.60 -25.35 19.90
N GLY A 853 20.86 -25.16 19.47
CA GLY A 853 21.39 -23.90 18.97
C GLY A 853 20.90 -23.53 17.57
N GLY A 854 20.05 -24.35 16.99
CA GLY A 854 19.54 -24.21 15.62
C GLY A 854 20.28 -25.08 14.61
N THR A 855 19.61 -25.42 13.53
CA THR A 855 20.14 -26.27 12.48
C THR A 855 19.87 -25.62 11.11
N ALA A 856 20.91 -25.53 10.30
CA ALA A 856 20.82 -25.14 8.89
C ALA A 856 20.89 -26.40 8.02
N VAL A 857 19.94 -26.58 7.12
CA VAL A 857 19.99 -27.58 6.04
C VAL A 857 20.20 -26.83 4.74
N ILE A 858 21.31 -27.06 4.06
CA ILE A 858 21.71 -26.36 2.84
C ILE A 858 21.84 -27.38 1.74
N VAL A 859 21.25 -27.12 0.57
CA VAL A 859 21.38 -27.95 -0.62
C VAL A 859 21.85 -27.18 -1.82
N GLU A 860 22.57 -27.86 -2.70
CA GLU A 860 23.06 -27.36 -3.98
C GLU A 860 22.47 -28.19 -5.10
N PRO A 861 21.33 -27.74 -5.70
CA PRO A 861 20.76 -28.40 -6.87
C PRO A 861 21.67 -28.28 -8.09
N SER A 862 21.75 -29.33 -8.89
CA SER A 862 22.51 -29.33 -10.14
C SER A 862 21.64 -29.43 -11.38
N ALA A 863 20.47 -30.05 -11.26
CA ALA A 863 19.51 -30.17 -12.35
C ALA A 863 18.09 -30.41 -11.82
N PHE A 864 17.14 -29.82 -12.52
CA PHE A 864 15.72 -30.11 -12.42
C PHE A 864 15.20 -30.39 -13.83
N ALA A 865 14.61 -31.54 -14.06
CA ALA A 865 14.02 -31.91 -15.33
C ALA A 865 12.71 -32.68 -15.09
N GLY A 866 11.61 -32.05 -15.42
CA GLY A 866 10.28 -32.61 -15.27
C GLY A 866 9.27 -31.79 -16.06
N SER A 867 8.10 -32.37 -16.32
CA SER A 867 7.01 -31.73 -17.06
C SER A 867 5.84 -31.32 -16.17
N ALA A 868 5.89 -31.65 -14.89
CA ALA A 868 4.79 -31.42 -13.98
C ALA A 868 5.09 -30.35 -12.91
N PRO A 869 4.05 -29.63 -12.47
CA PRO A 869 4.21 -28.48 -11.56
C PRO A 869 4.68 -28.83 -10.14
N GLU A 870 4.76 -30.11 -9.79
CA GLU A 870 5.03 -30.54 -8.43
C GLU A 870 6.44 -31.10 -8.16
N ASP A 871 7.36 -30.99 -9.13
CA ASP A 871 8.76 -31.31 -8.89
C ASP A 871 9.35 -30.33 -7.88
N SER A 872 9.74 -30.82 -6.71
CA SER A 872 10.04 -29.98 -5.57
C SER A 872 11.21 -30.49 -4.74
N LEU A 873 11.92 -29.56 -4.15
CA LEU A 873 12.95 -29.78 -3.15
C LEU A 873 12.40 -29.35 -1.78
N PHE A 874 12.44 -30.23 -0.80
CA PHE A 874 12.03 -29.99 0.58
C PHE A 874 13.22 -29.98 1.51
N LEU A 875 13.24 -29.08 2.48
CA LEU A 875 14.30 -28.88 3.44
C LEU A 875 13.71 -28.74 4.83
N GLY A 876 14.40 -29.20 5.85
CA GLY A 876 13.96 -28.98 7.22
C GLY A 876 14.34 -30.08 8.19
N LEU A 877 13.50 -30.28 9.18
CA LEU A 877 13.61 -31.38 10.14
C LEU A 877 12.46 -32.34 9.87
N SER A 878 12.75 -33.65 9.88
CA SER A 878 11.75 -34.67 9.60
C SER A 878 11.79 -35.79 10.64
N SER A 879 10.62 -36.23 11.06
CA SER A 879 10.46 -37.43 11.87
C SER A 879 10.63 -38.72 11.08
N GLY A 880 10.87 -38.64 9.76
CA GLY A 880 11.09 -39.77 8.89
C GLY A 880 10.12 -39.90 7.74
N ASP A 881 9.04 -39.15 7.81
CA ASP A 881 8.09 -38.94 6.71
C ASP A 881 7.92 -37.42 6.46
N ALA A 882 7.26 -37.03 5.40
CA ALA A 882 6.99 -35.62 5.09
C ALA A 882 5.89 -35.02 5.98
N THR A 883 5.73 -35.48 7.20
CA THR A 883 4.61 -35.08 8.07
C THR A 883 4.90 -33.86 8.93
N ASN A 884 6.17 -33.50 9.13
CA ASN A 884 6.54 -32.36 10.00
C ASN A 884 7.56 -31.43 9.36
N ALA A 885 7.25 -30.17 9.42
CA ALA A 885 8.06 -28.95 9.22
C ALA A 885 9.03 -28.96 8.03
N LEU A 886 8.53 -28.66 6.88
CA LEU A 886 9.34 -28.58 5.66
C LEU A 886 9.18 -27.20 4.99
N ALA A 887 10.32 -26.64 4.60
CA ALA A 887 10.37 -25.62 3.57
C ALA A 887 10.46 -26.32 2.21
N TRP A 888 9.93 -25.74 1.16
CA TRP A 888 9.94 -26.32 -0.18
C TRP A 888 10.34 -25.30 -1.24
N TYR A 889 10.90 -25.80 -2.32
CA TYR A 889 11.17 -25.07 -3.55
C TYR A 889 10.59 -25.87 -4.72
N ASN A 890 9.68 -25.25 -5.45
CA ASN A 890 9.10 -25.81 -6.66
C ASN A 890 9.76 -25.16 -7.88
N HIS A 891 10.58 -25.93 -8.62
CA HIS A 891 11.35 -25.36 -9.71
C HIS A 891 10.50 -25.05 -10.96
N HIS A 892 9.39 -25.75 -11.15
CA HIS A 892 8.54 -25.59 -12.33
C HIS A 892 7.87 -24.21 -12.37
N PHE A 893 7.36 -23.75 -11.23
CA PHE A 893 6.78 -22.42 -11.11
C PHE A 893 7.81 -21.35 -10.70
N GLY A 894 9.02 -21.75 -10.35
CA GLY A 894 10.00 -20.84 -9.77
C GLY A 894 9.57 -20.28 -8.40
N THR A 895 8.74 -21.01 -7.67
CA THR A 895 8.24 -20.58 -6.35
C THR A 895 8.98 -21.28 -5.23
N SER A 896 9.26 -20.56 -4.15
CA SER A 896 9.74 -21.12 -2.91
C SER A 896 8.90 -20.61 -1.74
N GLY A 897 8.80 -21.41 -0.69
CA GLY A 897 8.01 -21.07 0.47
C GLY A 897 8.36 -21.91 1.68
N ALA A 898 7.66 -21.69 2.77
CA ALA A 898 7.67 -22.55 3.93
C ALA A 898 6.26 -23.14 4.10
N ASP A 899 6.11 -24.43 3.77
CA ASP A 899 4.95 -25.21 4.15
C ASP A 899 5.26 -25.93 5.47
N VAL A 900 4.90 -25.29 6.58
CA VAL A 900 5.07 -25.90 7.91
C VAL A 900 3.98 -26.93 8.10
N ARG A 901 4.37 -28.19 8.15
CA ARG A 901 3.44 -29.31 8.39
C ARG A 901 3.57 -29.84 9.82
N VAL A 902 2.44 -30.06 10.46
CA VAL A 902 2.34 -30.74 11.74
C VAL A 902 1.35 -31.87 11.60
N ASN A 903 1.78 -33.09 11.85
CA ASN A 903 1.00 -34.34 11.65
C ASN A 903 0.39 -34.44 10.23
N GLY A 904 1.15 -34.01 9.21
CA GLY A 904 0.74 -34.08 7.82
C GLY A 904 -0.18 -32.96 7.35
N ALA A 905 -0.65 -32.08 8.24
CA ALA A 905 -1.47 -30.95 7.91
C ALA A 905 -0.63 -29.68 7.77
N SER A 906 -0.78 -28.97 6.66
CA SER A 906 -0.20 -27.62 6.49
C SER A 906 -0.79 -26.69 7.53
N GLN A 907 0.09 -25.93 8.21
CA GLN A 907 -0.36 -24.93 9.16
C GLN A 907 -0.83 -23.69 8.43
N PRO A 908 -1.90 -23.01 8.90
CA PRO A 908 -2.27 -21.71 8.40
C PRO A 908 -1.05 -20.77 8.52
N ASP A 909 -0.83 -19.90 7.54
CA ASP A 909 0.28 -18.96 7.45
C ASP A 909 1.67 -19.57 7.14
N GLY A 910 1.72 -20.79 6.66
CA GLY A 910 2.94 -21.42 6.16
C GLY A 910 3.55 -20.75 4.92
N GLY A 911 2.99 -19.62 4.50
CA GLY A 911 3.46 -18.69 3.48
C GLY A 911 3.84 -19.32 2.14
N CYS A 912 3.03 -19.15 1.16
CA CYS A 912 3.39 -19.38 -0.24
C CYS A 912 3.85 -18.06 -0.83
N CYS A 913 4.76 -18.05 -1.55
CA CYS A 913 5.14 -18.03 -2.94
C CYS A 913 6.02 -16.82 -3.22
N ALA A 914 7.27 -16.85 -2.73
CA ALA A 914 8.30 -15.99 -3.30
C ALA A 914 8.72 -16.55 -4.67
N ASN A 915 8.67 -15.73 -5.71
CA ASN A 915 9.11 -16.11 -7.05
C ASN A 915 10.64 -16.13 -7.11
N VAL A 916 11.24 -17.27 -6.80
CA VAL A 916 12.68 -17.51 -6.94
C VAL A 916 12.90 -18.58 -7.98
N LYS A 917 13.24 -18.20 -9.20
CA LYS A 917 13.62 -19.14 -10.26
C LYS A 917 15.03 -19.65 -10.02
N TRP A 918 15.17 -20.97 -9.99
CA TRP A 918 16.45 -21.61 -9.86
C TRP A 918 17.36 -21.34 -11.08
N GLN A 919 18.64 -21.10 -10.79
CA GLN A 919 19.71 -21.02 -11.80
C GLN A 919 20.86 -21.93 -11.35
N ALA A 920 21.63 -22.43 -12.32
CA ALA A 920 22.78 -23.28 -12.01
C ALA A 920 23.79 -22.54 -11.11
N GLY A 921 24.13 -23.16 -9.99
CA GLY A 921 25.00 -22.58 -8.95
C GLY A 921 24.25 -21.94 -7.78
N ASP A 922 22.92 -21.87 -7.83
CA ASP A 922 22.12 -21.44 -6.67
C ASP A 922 22.17 -22.49 -5.56
N ARG A 923 22.15 -22.03 -4.31
CA ARG A 923 21.93 -22.86 -3.14
C ARG A 923 20.65 -22.44 -2.41
N PHE A 924 20.01 -23.44 -1.79
CA PHE A 924 18.83 -23.20 -0.94
C PHE A 924 19.11 -23.68 0.46
N ALA A 925 18.54 -23.00 1.45
CA ALA A 925 18.65 -23.40 2.82
C ALA A 925 17.35 -23.23 3.61
N VAL A 926 17.16 -24.05 4.61
CA VAL A 926 16.25 -23.81 5.72
C VAL A 926 17.03 -23.72 7.01
N LEU A 927 16.69 -22.75 7.83
CA LEU A 927 17.18 -22.64 9.19
C LEU A 927 16.04 -22.98 10.13
N ALA A 928 16.24 -23.97 10.96
CA ALA A 928 15.31 -24.35 12.02
C ALA A 928 15.91 -23.99 13.37
N ARG A 929 15.26 -23.15 14.16
CA ARG A 929 15.68 -22.76 15.50
C ARG A 929 14.46 -22.53 16.39
N SER A 930 14.41 -23.19 17.52
CA SER A 930 13.41 -22.98 18.59
C SER A 930 11.96 -22.91 18.07
N GLY A 931 11.62 -23.72 17.05
CA GLY A 931 10.28 -23.79 16.47
C GLY A 931 10.01 -22.81 15.32
N THR A 932 10.96 -21.95 14.93
CA THR A 932 10.83 -21.11 13.74
C THR A 932 11.64 -21.67 12.58
N LEU A 933 11.07 -21.66 11.37
CA LEU A 933 11.75 -21.98 10.13
C LEU A 933 11.90 -20.70 9.31
N THR A 934 13.12 -20.48 8.78
CA THR A 934 13.38 -19.46 7.78
C THR A 934 13.96 -20.11 6.53
N THR A 935 13.49 -19.71 5.35
CA THR A 935 13.97 -20.22 4.06
C THR A 935 14.83 -19.17 3.37
N TRP A 936 15.88 -19.63 2.74
CA TRP A 936 16.93 -18.80 2.17
C TRP A 936 17.32 -19.26 0.78
N HIS A 937 17.67 -18.32 -0.05
CA HIS A 937 18.23 -18.52 -1.38
C HIS A 937 19.59 -17.82 -1.49
N GLU A 938 20.58 -18.51 -2.02
CA GLU A 938 21.87 -17.92 -2.30
C GLU A 938 22.13 -17.89 -3.81
N ARG A 939 22.52 -16.71 -4.26
CA ARG A 939 22.99 -16.49 -5.62
C ARG A 939 24.24 -15.62 -5.61
N ASN A 940 25.26 -16.01 -6.34
CA ASN A 940 26.53 -15.28 -6.42
C ASN A 940 27.22 -15.05 -5.06
N GLY A 941 27.09 -15.98 -4.13
CA GLY A 941 27.71 -15.92 -2.80
C GLY A 941 26.97 -15.05 -1.78
N ALA A 942 25.77 -14.57 -2.10
CA ALA A 942 24.95 -13.74 -1.19
C ALA A 942 23.65 -14.47 -0.83
N TRP A 943 23.42 -14.63 0.47
CA TRP A 943 22.16 -15.17 0.99
C TRP A 943 21.06 -14.11 1.06
N SER A 944 19.89 -14.44 0.57
CA SER A 944 18.65 -13.66 0.69
C SER A 944 17.61 -14.45 1.44
N LEU A 945 16.97 -13.84 2.43
CA LEU A 945 15.82 -14.44 3.11
C LEU A 945 14.64 -14.47 2.16
N ILE A 946 14.01 -15.64 2.02
CA ILE A 946 12.81 -15.83 1.20
C ILE A 946 11.57 -15.72 2.07
N HIS A 947 11.52 -16.47 3.17
CA HIS A 947 10.32 -16.56 3.98
C HIS A 947 10.63 -16.91 5.43
N THR A 948 9.75 -16.47 6.35
CA THR A 948 9.76 -16.84 7.77
C THR A 948 8.43 -17.50 8.09
N ALA A 949 8.48 -18.76 8.47
CA ALA A 949 7.30 -19.50 8.89
C ALA A 949 6.91 -19.19 10.34
N PRO A 950 5.61 -19.32 10.69
CA PRO A 950 5.15 -19.16 12.06
C PRO A 950 5.81 -20.18 13.01
N PRO A 951 5.81 -19.91 14.32
CA PRO A 951 6.35 -20.82 15.30
C PRO A 951 5.63 -22.18 15.28
N ALA A 952 6.38 -23.26 15.06
CA ALA A 952 5.90 -24.63 15.16
C ALA A 952 6.88 -25.45 15.97
N THR A 953 6.39 -26.39 16.78
CA THR A 953 7.27 -27.35 17.46
C THR A 953 7.74 -28.40 16.46
N VAL A 954 9.00 -28.35 16.09
CA VAL A 954 9.63 -29.26 15.15
C VAL A 954 10.53 -30.20 15.92
N SER A 955 10.35 -31.50 15.69
CA SER A 955 11.22 -32.56 16.25
C SER A 955 11.68 -33.47 15.12
N GLY A 956 12.92 -33.90 15.16
CA GLY A 956 13.47 -34.85 14.20
C GLY A 956 14.91 -34.56 13.80
N SER A 957 15.42 -35.33 12.87
CA SER A 957 16.73 -35.13 12.28
C SER A 957 16.70 -34.14 11.12
N PRO A 958 17.78 -33.39 10.88
CA PRO A 958 17.91 -32.61 9.67
C PRO A 958 17.70 -33.48 8.44
N ALA A 959 16.89 -33.01 7.51
CA ALA A 959 16.47 -33.78 6.35
C ALA A 959 16.27 -32.89 5.10
N PHE A 960 16.33 -33.52 3.94
CA PHE A 960 15.85 -32.96 2.69
C PHE A 960 14.94 -33.98 1.99
N GLY A 961 14.05 -33.51 1.15
CA GLY A 961 13.11 -34.32 0.41
C GLY A 961 13.14 -34.00 -1.07
N LEU A 962 12.95 -35.02 -1.89
CA LEU A 962 12.91 -34.93 -3.34
C LEU A 962 11.55 -35.44 -3.82
N ARG A 963 10.73 -34.57 -4.37
CA ARG A 963 9.41 -34.91 -4.91
C ARG A 963 9.40 -34.70 -6.41
N LEU A 964 8.85 -35.66 -7.10
CA LEU A 964 8.75 -35.69 -8.54
C LEU A 964 7.33 -36.09 -8.96
N ASP A 965 6.78 -35.40 -9.95
CA ASP A 965 5.59 -35.91 -10.65
C ASP A 965 5.92 -36.68 -11.90
N ASN A 966 6.98 -36.34 -12.60
CA ASN A 966 7.57 -37.06 -13.73
C ASN A 966 8.88 -36.33 -14.08
N GLY A 967 10.02 -36.99 -13.88
CA GLY A 967 11.29 -36.33 -14.21
C GLY A 967 12.45 -36.73 -13.33
N THR A 968 13.41 -35.80 -13.20
CA THR A 968 14.62 -36.00 -12.38
C THR A 968 14.95 -34.75 -11.59
N LEU A 969 15.38 -34.93 -10.35
CA LEU A 969 16.05 -33.91 -9.53
C LEU A 969 17.45 -34.39 -9.22
N ALA A 970 18.43 -33.50 -9.30
CA ALA A 970 19.82 -33.81 -9.01
C ALA A 970 20.43 -32.78 -8.06
N LEU A 971 21.24 -33.25 -7.10
CA LEU A 971 21.94 -32.47 -6.12
C LEU A 971 23.45 -32.74 -6.17
N ASN A 972 24.25 -31.68 -6.11
CA ASN A 972 25.71 -31.78 -6.00
C ASN A 972 26.17 -31.91 -4.54
N ARG A 973 25.45 -31.30 -3.62
CA ARG A 973 25.85 -31.33 -2.21
C ARG A 973 24.67 -31.10 -1.28
N VAL A 974 24.74 -31.68 -0.11
CA VAL A 974 23.91 -31.38 1.04
C VAL A 974 24.80 -31.15 2.23
N THR A 975 24.61 -29.99 2.90
CA THR A 975 25.37 -29.68 4.12
C THR A 975 24.39 -29.35 5.25
N MET A 976 24.61 -29.94 6.40
CA MET A 976 23.84 -29.64 7.61
C MET A 976 24.76 -29.05 8.65
N ARG A 977 24.38 -27.90 9.19
CA ARG A 977 25.22 -27.09 10.08
C ARG A 977 24.50 -26.68 11.34
N THR A 978 25.25 -26.33 12.37
CA THR A 978 24.75 -25.70 13.60
C THR A 978 25.66 -24.55 14.02
N ARG A 979 25.17 -23.71 14.92
CA ARG A 979 25.97 -22.62 15.51
C ARG A 979 26.93 -23.10 16.58
N GLU A 980 26.49 -24.06 17.39
CA GLU A 980 27.24 -24.60 18.54
C GLU A 980 27.16 -26.13 18.51
N ARG A 981 28.19 -26.75 19.04
CA ARG A 981 28.26 -28.21 19.21
C ARG A 981 27.48 -28.68 20.42
#